data_40aa59ddc55fb87f3f73baf20ef97f33
#
_entry.id   40aa59ddc55fb87f3f73baf20ef97f33
#
_cell.length_a   1.000
_cell.length_b   1.000
_cell.length_c   1.000
_cell.angle_alpha   90.00
_cell.angle_beta   90.00
_cell.angle_gamma   90.00
#
_symmetry.space_group_name_H-M   'P 1'
#
loop_
_entity.id
_entity.type
_entity.pdbx_description
1 polymer ?
#
loop_
_entity_poly.entity_id
_entity_poly.type
_entity_poly.pdbx_seq_one_letter_code
_entity_poly.pdbx_strand_id
1 'polypeptide(L)'
;MKHVFLIALLFSLAACTSDSLPPTDEPQEVPAVEVPDAYRDKIRTQPYPKADNELMINPAPLIVPQSQKTGEMLEFALSSSASFNTSETLVSTLQTGCFFNPHRVLKAGTWYWRFRSCAADGTVASEWSEAIAFEVTGDEAVFVTPSFADFVCNAPRDYPRLYCFLAPRIDEARRKVASHSEYKALLTRAATALDTNYQALGDLCSQASVLKAQAFWLYQAAYLTLQSCYADKLHEMLEAFCMASPSDGQLFADNFTSSDVAICCLLAYDLLHDRLDPAERSAAEELLMRVLRRYYKENLGYQENHIFDNHFWQQNMRTYFQIAFLLYDHPVYGSEVLPMLEYYYELWTARAPAGGFNLDGLWHNGTGYFPANVHTLAYMPALLSYVARFDFLGHPWYRASGQALVYSFPPHSASNGFGDASEQGDTPSRLTAAFADYLARETGDAYAGWYAAECADLVAQDYELRLYRMCADRTYDTVFPADAPKMLWYEDTGEVAMHSHPGSTDDDLALSFRSSTFGSGSHTTASQNAFNLLYEGQPVYRSTGYYQNFSDAHNLMSYRHSRAHNTLLVNGIGQPYSTKGYGSVVRALGGSHISYCLGDASHAYCGVSDDPMWVSAFEQAGISQTPENGFGDTPLNCYRRHVLMLHPDILLVYDELEASEPVRWEWLLHSPVRFSIDEEQQMLTTAGADGSYVAVTQLFCGEPFSLSQTDRFRVPPAQITPATPNQWHLTATVEGSSAARFLAVVRVGHTGADIPLLRSTGNHIFEVGDWKIRAVLDASQPAALEVTHDAVPVVFSLGADNPQIGGTPYMRRYASSSVLYDEIDGVWQVQEAVDKTPVMTRNR
;
A
#
# COMPACT_ATOMS: atom_id res chain seq x y z
N MET A 1 0.06 4.85 -32.01
CA MET A 1 0.27 4.16 -30.75
C MET A 1 1.07 4.93 -29.70
N LYS A 2 1.95 5.91 -30.02
CA LYS A 2 2.74 6.67 -29.02
C LYS A 2 1.97 7.79 -28.26
N HIS A 3 0.75 8.13 -28.64
CA HIS A 3 -0.02 9.20 -27.97
C HIS A 3 -1.09 8.71 -27.00
N VAL A 4 -1.40 7.43 -27.00
CA VAL A 4 -2.43 6.86 -26.11
C VAL A 4 -1.88 6.62 -24.69
N PHE A 5 -0.59 6.31 -24.55
CA PHE A 5 0.04 6.05 -23.23
C PHE A 5 0.17 7.28 -22.33
N LEU A 6 0.32 8.48 -22.92
CA LEU A 6 0.45 9.71 -22.13
C LEU A 6 -0.89 10.14 -21.52
N ILE A 7 -1.99 9.82 -22.19
CA ILE A 7 -3.34 10.18 -21.74
C ILE A 7 -3.82 9.26 -20.60
N ALA A 8 -3.47 7.99 -20.62
CA ALA A 8 -3.87 7.06 -19.57
C ALA A 8 -3.21 7.37 -18.20
N LEU A 9 -1.96 7.85 -18.21
CA LEU A 9 -1.25 8.21 -16.97
C LEU A 9 -1.73 9.55 -16.37
N LEU A 10 -2.23 10.47 -17.21
CA LEU A 10 -2.84 11.72 -16.77
C LEU A 10 -4.22 11.49 -16.15
N PHE A 11 -4.97 10.48 -16.61
CA PHE A 11 -6.30 10.19 -16.07
C PHE A 11 -6.25 9.47 -14.71
N SER A 12 -5.24 8.63 -14.44
CA SER A 12 -5.12 7.95 -13.15
C SER A 12 -4.74 8.90 -11.98
N LEU A 13 -4.17 10.06 -12.29
CA LEU A 13 -3.81 11.08 -11.30
C LEU A 13 -4.94 12.10 -11.04
N ALA A 14 -5.92 12.21 -11.94
CA ALA A 14 -7.00 13.19 -11.80
C ALA A 14 -8.19 12.69 -10.96
N ALA A 15 -8.15 11.46 -10.46
CA ALA A 15 -9.33 10.78 -9.93
C ALA A 15 -9.59 10.94 -8.43
N CYS A 16 -8.83 11.74 -7.74
CA CYS A 16 -9.10 12.01 -6.33
C CYS A 16 -9.43 13.49 -6.12
N THR A 17 -10.61 13.88 -6.46
CA THR A 17 -11.15 15.15 -5.98
C THR A 17 -11.73 14.93 -4.60
N SER A 18 -11.00 15.30 -3.55
CA SER A 18 -11.65 15.66 -2.30
C SER A 18 -12.34 17.01 -2.54
N ASP A 19 -13.61 17.08 -2.23
CA ASP A 19 -14.34 18.35 -2.35
C ASP A 19 -13.59 19.49 -1.66
N SER A 20 -13.21 20.48 -2.44
CA SER A 20 -12.85 21.79 -1.91
C SER A 20 -14.11 22.40 -1.34
N LEU A 21 -14.21 22.49 -0.02
CA LEU A 21 -15.18 23.38 0.61
C LEU A 21 -15.05 24.79 0.00
N PRO A 22 -16.15 25.46 -0.28
CA PRO A 22 -16.10 26.81 -0.84
C PRO A 22 -15.31 27.74 0.09
N PRO A 23 -14.54 28.70 -0.44
CA PRO A 23 -13.78 29.61 0.38
C PRO A 23 -14.73 30.49 1.20
N THR A 24 -14.73 30.33 2.50
CA THR A 24 -15.38 31.22 3.43
C THR A 24 -14.29 32.01 4.15
N ASP A 25 -14.40 33.34 4.08
CA ASP A 25 -13.48 34.32 4.70
C ASP A 25 -13.55 34.40 6.24
N GLU A 26 -14.23 33.47 6.89
CA GLU A 26 -14.22 33.30 8.34
C GLU A 26 -13.71 31.91 8.71
N PRO A 27 -12.90 31.78 9.77
CA PRO A 27 -12.46 30.48 10.25
C PRO A 27 -13.70 29.75 10.77
N GLN A 28 -14.27 28.88 9.94
CA GLN A 28 -15.26 27.92 10.41
C GLN A 28 -14.56 26.98 11.38
N GLU A 29 -15.09 26.89 12.60
CA GLU A 29 -14.77 25.77 13.48
C GLU A 29 -15.05 24.49 12.71
N VAL A 30 -14.01 23.70 12.47
CA VAL A 30 -14.18 22.34 11.95
C VAL A 30 -15.03 21.63 13.00
N PRO A 31 -16.25 21.18 12.67
CA PRO A 31 -17.06 20.47 13.64
C PRO A 31 -16.22 19.30 14.15
N ALA A 32 -16.17 19.12 15.47
CA ALA A 32 -15.58 17.92 16.03
C ALA A 32 -16.39 16.75 15.44
N VAL A 33 -15.75 15.96 14.57
CA VAL A 33 -16.37 14.77 14.02
C VAL A 33 -16.58 13.84 15.20
N GLU A 34 -17.81 13.66 15.65
CA GLU A 34 -18.14 12.59 16.60
C GLU A 34 -17.84 11.29 15.88
N VAL A 35 -16.71 10.68 16.25
CA VAL A 35 -16.37 9.35 15.77
C VAL A 35 -17.34 8.38 16.44
N PRO A 36 -18.19 7.66 15.67
CA PRO A 36 -19.12 6.69 16.24
C PRO A 36 -18.42 5.72 17.18
N ASP A 37 -19.08 5.28 18.24
CA ASP A 37 -18.50 4.33 19.24
C ASP A 37 -17.91 3.08 18.56
N ALA A 38 -18.51 2.62 17.46
CA ALA A 38 -17.98 1.53 16.64
C ALA A 38 -16.58 1.80 16.05
N TYR A 39 -16.15 3.06 15.94
CA TYR A 39 -14.79 3.44 15.50
C TYR A 39 -13.81 3.59 16.66
N ARG A 40 -14.28 3.73 17.89
CA ARG A 40 -13.40 3.89 19.06
C ARG A 40 -12.53 2.66 19.31
N ASP A 41 -12.97 1.50 18.86
CA ASP A 41 -12.23 0.24 18.98
C ASP A 41 -11.27 -0.03 17.80
N LYS A 42 -11.03 0.95 16.93
CA LYS A 42 -10.30 0.75 15.68
C LYS A 42 -9.04 1.58 15.58
N ILE A 43 -8.15 1.16 14.68
CA ILE A 43 -6.76 1.58 14.48
C ILE A 43 -6.48 3.05 14.69
N ARG A 44 -7.39 3.91 14.22
CA ARG A 44 -7.14 5.35 14.14
C ARG A 44 -7.72 6.13 15.32
N THR A 45 -8.38 5.45 16.21
CA THR A 45 -9.11 6.06 17.30
C THR A 45 -8.59 5.66 18.67
N GLN A 46 -7.61 4.77 18.71
CA GLN A 46 -6.96 4.33 19.95
C GLN A 46 -5.61 4.98 20.12
N PRO A 47 -5.22 5.32 21.35
CA PRO A 47 -3.85 5.77 21.62
C PRO A 47 -2.85 4.63 21.31
N TYR A 48 -1.69 4.98 20.78
CA TYR A 48 -0.59 4.06 20.53
C TYR A 48 0.70 4.60 21.20
N PRO A 49 1.50 3.74 21.85
CA PRO A 49 1.24 2.34 22.20
C PRO A 49 0.33 2.19 23.43
N LYS A 50 -0.30 1.03 23.59
CA LYS A 50 -1.11 0.64 24.75
C LYS A 50 -0.84 -0.82 25.13
N ALA A 51 -1.46 -1.30 26.23
CA ALA A 51 -1.15 -2.60 26.83
C ALA A 51 -1.17 -3.81 25.90
N ASP A 52 -2.08 -3.80 24.90
CA ASP A 52 -2.25 -4.93 23.98
C ASP A 52 -1.49 -4.74 22.66
N ASN A 53 -0.66 -3.70 22.54
CA ASN A 53 0.09 -3.46 21.32
C ASN A 53 1.36 -4.32 21.26
N GLU A 54 1.56 -4.95 20.14
CA GLU A 54 2.87 -5.41 19.72
C GLU A 54 3.61 -4.24 19.09
N LEU A 55 4.76 -3.88 19.64
CA LEU A 55 5.52 -2.73 19.15
C LEU A 55 6.28 -3.11 17.88
N MET A 56 6.22 -2.26 16.89
CA MET A 56 6.91 -2.47 15.62
C MET A 56 8.39 -2.10 15.67
N ILE A 57 8.67 -0.99 16.34
CA ILE A 57 10.03 -0.44 16.49
C ILE A 57 10.24 0.06 17.91
N ASN A 58 11.50 0.13 18.31
CA ASN A 58 11.93 0.75 19.56
C ASN A 58 12.84 1.96 19.25
N PRO A 59 12.47 3.19 19.63
CA PRO A 59 11.31 3.56 20.45
C PRO A 59 10.00 3.55 19.66
N ALA A 60 8.91 3.14 20.34
CA ALA A 60 7.59 3.34 19.80
C ALA A 60 7.21 4.82 19.87
N PRO A 61 6.71 5.44 18.80
CA PRO A 61 6.17 6.79 18.87
C PRO A 61 4.88 6.81 19.71
N LEU A 62 4.70 7.88 20.49
CA LEU A 62 3.47 8.09 21.25
C LEU A 62 2.47 8.83 20.34
N ILE A 63 1.28 8.29 20.12
CA ILE A 63 0.30 8.83 19.19
C ILE A 63 -1.04 8.99 19.90
N VAL A 64 -1.57 10.22 19.85
CA VAL A 64 -2.91 10.54 20.34
C VAL A 64 -3.90 10.34 19.19
N PRO A 65 -5.02 9.62 19.40
CA PRO A 65 -5.96 9.28 18.34
C PRO A 65 -6.75 10.48 17.80
N GLN A 66 -6.88 11.54 18.58
CA GLN A 66 -7.71 12.69 18.22
C GLN A 66 -6.89 13.78 17.56
N SER A 67 -7.51 14.44 16.60
CA SER A 67 -6.99 15.66 16.00
C SER A 67 -6.93 16.79 17.01
N GLN A 68 -5.85 17.57 16.94
CA GLN A 68 -5.78 18.81 17.71
C GLN A 68 -6.76 19.85 17.14
N LYS A 69 -7.24 20.70 18.02
CA LYS A 69 -7.88 21.94 17.62
C LYS A 69 -6.82 22.94 17.13
N THR A 70 -7.19 23.76 16.18
CA THR A 70 -6.30 24.84 15.69
C THR A 70 -5.80 25.68 16.87
N GLY A 71 -4.46 25.79 17.03
CA GLY A 71 -3.82 26.53 18.10
C GLY A 71 -3.68 25.78 19.45
N GLU A 72 -4.13 24.53 19.53
CA GLU A 72 -3.86 23.65 20.64
C GLU A 72 -2.52 22.96 20.44
N MET A 73 -1.76 22.80 21.51
CA MET A 73 -0.51 22.03 21.53
C MET A 73 -0.60 20.88 22.52
N LEU A 74 0.18 19.85 22.34
CA LEU A 74 0.24 18.71 23.23
C LEU A 74 1.59 18.65 23.94
N GLU A 75 1.55 18.25 25.19
CA GLU A 75 2.72 17.89 25.98
C GLU A 75 2.59 16.41 26.36
N PHE A 76 3.64 15.64 26.16
CA PHE A 76 3.71 14.20 26.45
C PHE A 76 4.64 13.95 27.63
N ALA A 77 4.30 12.96 28.45
CA ALA A 77 5.19 12.43 29.46
C ALA A 77 5.32 10.90 29.29
N LEU A 78 6.53 10.39 29.33
CA LEU A 78 6.89 8.98 29.21
C LEU A 78 7.76 8.56 30.39
N SER A 79 7.46 7.45 31.04
CA SER A 79 8.17 7.00 32.24
C SER A 79 8.15 5.48 32.40
N SER A 80 9.16 4.93 33.03
CA SER A 80 9.19 3.53 33.51
C SER A 80 8.36 3.33 34.78
N SER A 81 7.68 4.37 35.28
CA SER A 81 6.83 4.31 36.48
C SER A 81 5.51 5.03 36.25
N ALA A 82 4.41 4.40 36.67
CA ALA A 82 3.08 4.99 36.60
C ALA A 82 2.93 6.31 37.37
N SER A 83 3.81 6.58 38.34
CA SER A 83 3.81 7.84 39.10
C SER A 83 4.57 8.98 38.41
N PHE A 84 5.29 8.74 37.32
CA PHE A 84 6.09 9.71 36.59
C PHE A 84 7.11 10.48 37.45
N ASN A 85 7.63 9.85 38.48
CA ASN A 85 8.54 10.47 39.46
C ASN A 85 9.98 9.91 39.44
N THR A 86 10.34 9.19 38.38
CA THR A 86 11.68 8.62 38.20
C THR A 86 12.59 9.59 37.44
N SER A 87 13.91 9.40 37.57
CA SER A 87 14.89 10.13 36.76
C SER A 87 14.86 9.79 35.27
N GLU A 88 14.19 8.71 34.89
CA GLU A 88 14.01 8.28 33.52
C GLU A 88 12.74 8.91 32.87
N THR A 89 11.94 9.64 33.66
CA THR A 89 10.76 10.33 33.13
C THR A 89 11.17 11.40 32.12
N LEU A 90 10.64 11.29 30.91
CA LEU A 90 10.79 12.26 29.84
C LEU A 90 9.51 13.08 29.73
N VAL A 91 9.63 14.39 29.70
CA VAL A 91 8.54 15.28 29.34
C VAL A 91 8.93 15.97 28.05
N SER A 92 8.08 15.93 27.04
CA SER A 92 8.34 16.55 25.73
C SER A 92 8.34 18.07 25.83
N THR A 93 8.92 18.72 24.85
CA THR A 93 8.53 20.09 24.50
C THR A 93 7.07 20.10 24.02
N LEU A 94 6.49 21.28 23.86
CA LEU A 94 5.16 21.41 23.27
C LEU A 94 5.18 20.93 21.81
N GLN A 95 4.27 20.02 21.49
CA GLN A 95 4.13 19.41 20.17
C GLN A 95 2.94 20.03 19.43
N THR A 96 3.15 20.41 18.18
CA THR A 96 2.07 20.86 17.29
C THR A 96 1.32 19.68 16.66
N GLY A 97 1.94 18.50 16.59
CA GLY A 97 1.37 17.26 16.10
C GLY A 97 0.71 16.41 17.19
N CYS A 98 -0.13 15.47 16.80
CA CYS A 98 -0.75 14.49 17.68
C CYS A 98 0.17 13.31 18.03
N PHE A 99 1.46 13.48 17.96
CA PHE A 99 2.47 12.44 18.13
C PHE A 99 3.73 13.00 18.81
N PHE A 100 4.50 12.09 19.39
CA PHE A 100 5.82 12.40 19.96
C PHE A 100 6.74 11.19 19.79
N ASN A 101 7.93 11.40 19.22
CA ASN A 101 8.99 10.39 19.16
C ASN A 101 10.01 10.62 20.27
N PRO A 102 10.28 9.64 21.14
CA PRO A 102 11.27 9.80 22.23
C PRO A 102 12.73 9.90 21.78
N HIS A 103 13.08 9.52 20.55
CA HIS A 103 14.45 9.50 19.99
C HIS A 103 15.49 8.79 20.86
N ARG A 104 15.08 7.80 21.62
CA ARG A 104 15.97 6.98 22.48
C ARG A 104 15.41 5.57 22.65
N VAL A 105 16.30 4.59 22.76
CA VAL A 105 15.92 3.21 23.08
C VAL A 105 15.19 3.16 24.42
N LEU A 106 14.07 2.47 24.45
CA LEU A 106 13.37 2.10 25.67
C LEU A 106 13.86 0.73 26.13
N LYS A 107 14.16 0.58 27.42
CA LYS A 107 14.55 -0.71 27.99
C LYS A 107 13.37 -1.65 28.07
N ALA A 108 13.61 -2.97 27.97
CA ALA A 108 12.58 -3.97 28.19
C ALA A 108 11.88 -3.79 29.54
N GLY A 109 10.58 -3.96 29.55
CA GLY A 109 9.70 -3.80 30.71
C GLY A 109 8.51 -2.88 30.43
N THR A 110 7.71 -2.66 31.47
CA THR A 110 6.50 -1.84 31.38
C THR A 110 6.84 -0.36 31.39
N TRP A 111 6.32 0.34 30.40
CA TRP A 111 6.39 1.80 30.28
C TRP A 111 4.99 2.41 30.38
N TYR A 112 4.96 3.69 30.79
CA TYR A 112 3.72 4.47 30.96
C TYR A 112 3.88 5.79 30.25
N TRP A 113 2.85 6.24 29.57
CA TRP A 113 2.80 7.55 28.97
C TRP A 113 1.46 8.22 29.19
N ARG A 114 1.45 9.53 29.08
CA ARG A 114 0.26 10.37 29.20
C ARG A 114 0.48 11.66 28.43
N PHE A 115 -0.58 12.35 28.15
CA PHE A 115 -0.53 13.64 27.44
C PHE A 115 -1.47 14.65 28.08
N ARG A 116 -1.27 15.92 27.77
CA ARG A 116 -2.19 17.02 28.11
C ARG A 116 -2.18 18.07 27.04
N SER A 117 -3.29 18.85 26.97
CA SER A 117 -3.40 20.00 26.08
C SER A 117 -2.83 21.26 26.70
N CYS A 118 -2.18 22.07 25.88
CA CYS A 118 -1.68 23.39 26.22
C CYS A 118 -2.10 24.37 25.12
N ALA A 119 -2.25 25.65 25.48
CA ALA A 119 -2.36 26.72 24.51
C ALA A 119 -1.01 26.97 23.81
N ALA A 120 -1.03 27.67 22.68
CA ALA A 120 0.19 27.99 21.91
C ALA A 120 1.23 28.82 22.70
N ASP A 121 0.81 29.56 23.74
CA ASP A 121 1.70 30.28 24.65
C ASP A 121 2.28 29.43 25.79
N GLY A 122 1.97 28.12 25.79
CA GLY A 122 2.40 27.15 26.80
C GLY A 122 1.52 27.09 28.05
N THR A 123 0.44 27.87 28.11
CA THR A 123 -0.51 27.77 29.22
C THR A 123 -1.20 26.42 29.21
N VAL A 124 -1.13 25.69 30.32
CA VAL A 124 -1.77 24.37 30.47
C VAL A 124 -3.29 24.51 30.37
N ALA A 125 -3.89 23.81 29.41
CA ALA A 125 -5.32 23.87 29.12
C ALA A 125 -6.09 22.67 29.70
N SER A 126 -5.43 21.54 29.98
CA SER A 126 -6.04 20.37 30.60
C SER A 126 -5.14 19.76 31.67
N GLU A 127 -5.72 18.99 32.58
CA GLU A 127 -4.96 18.04 33.40
C GLU A 127 -4.30 16.96 32.53
N TRP A 128 -3.34 16.26 33.09
CA TRP A 128 -2.78 15.06 32.42
C TRP A 128 -3.87 14.01 32.20
N SER A 129 -3.85 13.36 31.04
CA SER A 129 -4.65 12.16 30.78
C SER A 129 -4.33 11.07 31.79
N GLU A 130 -5.18 10.06 31.91
CA GLU A 130 -4.81 8.81 32.57
C GLU A 130 -3.53 8.23 31.95
N ALA A 131 -2.76 7.53 32.77
CA ALA A 131 -1.56 6.86 32.34
C ALA A 131 -1.89 5.65 31.44
N ILE A 132 -1.29 5.60 30.27
CA ILE A 132 -1.45 4.50 29.31
C ILE A 132 -0.19 3.63 29.45
N ALA A 133 -0.41 2.35 29.79
CA ALA A 133 0.70 1.39 29.93
C ALA A 133 0.93 0.64 28.63
N PHE A 134 2.18 0.27 28.35
CA PHE A 134 2.56 -0.64 27.27
C PHE A 134 3.82 -1.41 27.66
N GLU A 135 4.09 -2.50 26.96
CA GLU A 135 5.23 -3.37 27.23
C GLU A 135 6.28 -3.24 26.12
N VAL A 136 7.54 -3.15 26.51
CA VAL A 136 8.69 -3.28 25.62
C VAL A 136 9.32 -4.64 25.91
N THR A 137 9.32 -5.54 24.92
CA THR A 137 9.83 -6.91 25.08
C THR A 137 11.36 -6.96 24.99
N GLY A 138 11.94 -6.04 24.21
CA GLY A 138 13.37 -6.00 23.88
C GLY A 138 13.72 -6.73 22.59
N ASP A 139 12.72 -7.33 21.94
CA ASP A 139 12.88 -8.02 20.63
C ASP A 139 12.54 -7.11 19.46
N GLU A 140 11.96 -5.92 19.72
CA GLU A 140 11.59 -4.96 18.71
C GLU A 140 12.79 -4.44 17.92
N ALA A 141 12.58 -4.22 16.62
CA ALA A 141 13.61 -3.60 15.77
C ALA A 141 14.00 -2.21 16.33
N VAL A 142 15.26 -2.01 16.61
CA VAL A 142 15.77 -0.72 17.11
C VAL A 142 15.92 0.26 15.95
N PHE A 143 15.17 1.36 15.99
CA PHE A 143 15.21 2.42 14.99
C PHE A 143 15.14 3.80 15.66
N VAL A 144 16.28 4.23 16.22
CA VAL A 144 16.41 5.48 16.96
C VAL A 144 16.85 6.60 16.03
N THR A 145 15.91 7.36 15.54
CA THR A 145 16.19 8.52 14.69
C THR A 145 16.84 9.66 15.49
N PRO A 146 17.73 10.47 14.90
CA PRO A 146 18.24 11.69 15.52
C PRO A 146 17.11 12.67 15.84
N SER A 147 17.33 13.53 16.83
CA SER A 147 16.40 14.61 17.15
C SER A 147 16.34 15.65 16.03
N PHE A 148 15.26 16.43 15.99
CA PHE A 148 15.16 17.55 15.04
C PHE A 148 16.29 18.58 15.23
N ALA A 149 16.71 18.82 16.46
CA ALA A 149 17.83 19.72 16.75
C ALA A 149 19.15 19.24 16.10
N ASP A 150 19.42 17.93 16.14
CA ASP A 150 20.59 17.34 15.48
C ASP A 150 20.45 17.43 13.95
N PHE A 151 19.26 17.18 13.40
CA PHE A 151 18.99 17.34 11.98
C PHE A 151 19.26 18.76 11.51
N VAL A 152 18.67 19.78 12.14
CA VAL A 152 18.83 21.19 11.75
C VAL A 152 20.27 21.68 11.92
N CYS A 153 20.98 21.19 12.95
CA CYS A 153 22.39 21.54 13.16
C CYS A 153 23.28 21.14 11.97
N ASN A 154 22.92 20.05 11.30
CA ASN A 154 23.65 19.54 10.13
C ASN A 154 23.06 20.01 8.80
N ALA A 155 21.90 20.66 8.79
CA ALA A 155 21.25 21.10 7.57
C ALA A 155 22.08 22.16 6.82
N PRO A 156 22.23 22.07 5.47
CA PRO A 156 23.05 23.01 4.70
C PRO A 156 22.42 24.40 4.71
N ARG A 157 23.26 25.43 4.84
CA ARG A 157 22.82 26.83 4.77
C ARG A 157 23.04 27.43 3.36
N ASP A 158 23.99 26.87 2.64
CA ASP A 158 24.30 27.32 1.28
C ASP A 158 23.40 26.63 0.25
N TYR A 159 23.07 27.30 -0.82
CA TYR A 159 22.29 26.79 -1.92
C TYR A 159 23.22 26.21 -3.02
N PRO A 160 22.79 25.20 -3.79
CA PRO A 160 21.49 24.53 -3.76
C PRO A 160 21.39 23.50 -2.62
N ARG A 161 20.21 23.38 -2.00
CA ARG A 161 19.97 22.54 -0.82
C ARG A 161 19.19 21.26 -1.10
N LEU A 162 18.27 21.27 -2.09
CA LEU A 162 17.32 20.17 -2.31
C LEU A 162 17.99 18.83 -2.60
N TYR A 163 19.13 18.86 -3.27
CA TYR A 163 19.90 17.66 -3.60
C TYR A 163 21.27 17.66 -2.92
N CYS A 164 21.39 18.23 -1.73
CA CYS A 164 22.64 18.30 -0.98
C CYS A 164 23.28 16.93 -0.73
N PHE A 165 22.47 15.87 -0.65
CA PHE A 165 22.96 14.49 -0.51
C PHE A 165 23.72 13.98 -1.73
N LEU A 166 23.62 14.65 -2.87
CA LEU A 166 24.40 14.35 -4.07
C LEU A 166 25.73 15.14 -4.11
N ALA A 167 25.91 16.17 -3.27
CA ALA A 167 27.09 17.01 -3.27
C ALA A 167 28.43 16.24 -3.21
N PRO A 168 28.58 15.15 -2.43
CA PRO A 168 29.81 14.39 -2.40
C PRO A 168 30.20 13.72 -3.73
N ARG A 169 29.23 13.52 -4.63
CA ARG A 169 29.40 12.77 -5.89
C ARG A 169 29.31 13.66 -7.12
N ILE A 170 28.88 14.91 -6.98
CA ILE A 170 28.51 15.78 -8.10
C ILE A 170 29.67 16.08 -9.04
N ASP A 171 30.88 16.33 -8.53
CA ASP A 171 32.02 16.65 -9.35
C ASP A 171 32.51 15.46 -10.18
N GLU A 172 32.37 14.26 -9.65
CA GLU A 172 32.63 13.04 -10.41
C GLU A 172 31.55 12.81 -11.46
N ALA A 173 30.28 12.96 -11.10
CA ALA A 173 29.18 12.89 -12.05
C ALA A 173 29.33 13.87 -13.21
N ARG A 174 29.72 15.12 -12.94
CA ARG A 174 29.98 16.13 -13.95
C ARG A 174 31.12 15.73 -14.90
N ARG A 175 32.19 15.15 -14.38
CA ARG A 175 33.30 14.66 -15.23
C ARG A 175 32.90 13.50 -16.13
N LYS A 176 31.97 12.65 -15.67
CA LYS A 176 31.52 11.42 -16.35
C LYS A 176 30.21 11.60 -17.11
N VAL A 177 29.53 12.72 -16.98
CA VAL A 177 28.15 12.92 -17.44
C VAL A 177 27.93 12.53 -18.89
N ALA A 178 28.88 12.89 -19.78
CA ALA A 178 28.75 12.60 -21.20
C ALA A 178 28.81 11.11 -21.57
N SER A 179 29.33 10.27 -20.69
CA SER A 179 29.37 8.80 -20.85
C SER A 179 28.17 8.09 -20.21
N HIS A 180 27.35 8.79 -19.47
CA HIS A 180 26.18 8.20 -18.83
C HIS A 180 25.09 7.86 -19.86
N SER A 181 24.47 6.69 -19.76
CA SER A 181 23.44 6.20 -20.69
C SER A 181 22.26 7.16 -20.85
N GLU A 182 21.83 7.81 -19.77
CA GLU A 182 20.71 8.76 -19.76
C GLU A 182 21.07 10.19 -20.22
N TYR A 183 22.34 10.51 -20.44
CA TYR A 183 22.79 11.87 -20.74
C TYR A 183 22.17 12.44 -22.03
N LYS A 184 22.14 11.65 -23.09
CA LYS A 184 21.51 12.05 -24.35
C LYS A 184 20.01 12.29 -24.19
N ALA A 185 19.35 11.45 -23.45
CA ALA A 185 17.91 11.59 -23.19
C ALA A 185 17.61 12.86 -22.38
N LEU A 186 18.42 13.15 -21.35
CA LEU A 186 18.32 14.39 -20.58
C LEU A 186 18.46 15.61 -21.46
N LEU A 187 19.54 15.71 -22.26
CA LEU A 187 19.77 16.87 -23.11
C LEU A 187 18.70 17.05 -24.19
N THR A 188 18.21 15.96 -24.78
CA THR A 188 17.11 16.02 -25.75
C THR A 188 15.85 16.60 -25.11
N ARG A 189 15.52 16.18 -23.89
CA ARG A 189 14.37 16.72 -23.14
C ARG A 189 14.57 18.15 -22.69
N ALA A 190 15.75 18.48 -22.18
CA ALA A 190 16.08 19.86 -21.80
C ALA A 190 16.06 20.81 -23.03
N ALA A 191 16.50 20.36 -24.18
CA ALA A 191 16.43 21.14 -25.42
C ALA A 191 14.99 21.47 -25.83
N THR A 192 14.03 20.53 -25.66
CA THR A 192 12.62 20.84 -25.93
C THR A 192 12.06 21.90 -24.98
N ALA A 193 12.56 21.95 -23.74
CA ALA A 193 12.16 22.98 -22.79
C ALA A 193 12.73 24.35 -23.12
N LEU A 194 13.92 24.45 -23.80
CA LEU A 194 14.49 25.71 -24.22
C LEU A 194 13.61 26.45 -25.26
N ASP A 195 12.85 25.71 -26.06
CA ASP A 195 11.96 26.26 -27.08
C ASP A 195 10.61 26.77 -26.50
N THR A 196 10.32 26.51 -25.21
CA THR A 196 9.07 26.92 -24.59
C THR A 196 9.11 28.40 -24.23
N ASN A 197 8.11 29.16 -24.65
CA ASN A 197 7.91 30.55 -24.21
C ASN A 197 6.92 30.57 -23.04
N TYR A 198 7.41 30.53 -21.79
CA TYR A 198 6.59 30.45 -20.58
C TYR A 198 5.71 31.68 -20.39
N GLN A 199 6.17 32.87 -20.78
CA GLN A 199 5.39 34.12 -20.66
C GLN A 199 4.22 34.19 -21.65
N ALA A 200 4.29 33.44 -22.75
CA ALA A 200 3.19 33.33 -23.72
C ALA A 200 2.15 32.26 -23.38
N LEU A 201 2.41 31.42 -22.38
CA LEU A 201 1.44 30.45 -21.90
C LEU A 201 0.33 31.19 -21.10
N GLY A 202 -0.92 30.86 -21.40
CA GLY A 202 -2.05 31.59 -20.78
C GLY A 202 -2.18 31.25 -19.30
N ASP A 203 -2.73 30.10 -18.96
CA ASP A 203 -2.84 29.63 -17.58
C ASP A 203 -1.71 28.62 -17.26
N LEU A 204 -0.71 29.08 -16.51
CA LEU A 204 0.42 28.25 -16.10
C LEU A 204 0.01 27.14 -15.11
N CYS A 205 -0.98 27.40 -14.25
CA CYS A 205 -1.43 26.44 -13.27
C CYS A 205 -2.07 25.22 -13.94
N SER A 206 -2.88 25.40 -14.97
CA SER A 206 -3.48 24.29 -15.72
C SER A 206 -2.45 23.42 -16.47
N GLN A 207 -1.23 23.91 -16.66
CA GLN A 207 -0.14 23.23 -17.32
C GLN A 207 0.96 22.76 -16.35
N ALA A 208 0.78 22.96 -15.05
CA ALA A 208 1.84 22.78 -14.05
C ALA A 208 2.45 21.39 -14.08
N SER A 209 1.66 20.35 -14.30
CA SER A 209 2.15 18.95 -14.40
C SER A 209 3.15 18.74 -15.55
N VAL A 210 2.92 19.38 -16.70
CA VAL A 210 3.86 19.33 -17.84
C VAL A 210 5.07 20.20 -17.57
N LEU A 211 4.87 21.39 -17.00
CA LEU A 211 5.94 22.33 -16.67
C LEU A 211 6.87 21.77 -15.58
N LYS A 212 6.35 21.01 -14.63
CA LYS A 212 7.15 20.29 -13.65
C LYS A 212 8.18 19.37 -14.28
N ALA A 213 7.81 18.60 -15.30
CA ALA A 213 8.76 17.75 -16.02
C ALA A 213 9.86 18.58 -16.70
N GLN A 214 9.48 19.73 -17.30
CA GLN A 214 10.46 20.65 -17.90
C GLN A 214 11.39 21.26 -16.85
N ALA A 215 10.86 21.64 -15.68
CA ALA A 215 11.66 22.15 -14.57
C ALA A 215 12.72 21.15 -14.12
N PHE A 216 12.36 19.86 -13.98
CA PHE A 216 13.32 18.80 -13.68
C PHE A 216 14.38 18.66 -14.75
N TRP A 217 14.01 18.66 -16.03
CA TRP A 217 15.00 18.52 -17.12
C TRP A 217 15.98 19.71 -17.16
N LEU A 218 15.47 20.92 -16.98
CA LEU A 218 16.31 22.14 -16.97
C LEU A 218 17.22 22.16 -15.74
N TYR A 219 16.67 21.87 -14.55
CA TYR A 219 17.43 21.80 -13.30
C TYR A 219 18.56 20.78 -13.40
N GLN A 220 18.26 19.55 -13.82
CA GLN A 220 19.23 18.46 -13.94
C GLN A 220 20.32 18.79 -14.98
N ALA A 221 19.92 19.32 -16.13
CA ALA A 221 20.86 19.70 -17.18
C ALA A 221 21.77 20.84 -16.70
N ALA A 222 21.22 21.89 -16.07
CA ALA A 222 22.03 23.00 -15.53
C ALA A 222 22.98 22.53 -14.42
N TYR A 223 22.47 21.71 -13.49
CA TYR A 223 23.23 21.21 -12.34
C TYR A 223 24.40 20.31 -12.75
N LEU A 224 24.19 19.45 -13.75
CA LEU A 224 25.22 18.51 -14.23
C LEU A 224 26.19 19.13 -15.26
N THR A 225 25.71 19.97 -16.18
CA THR A 225 26.53 20.45 -17.27
C THR A 225 27.15 21.81 -17.01
N LEU A 226 26.63 22.56 -16.04
CA LEU A 226 27.00 23.96 -15.74
C LEU A 226 26.74 24.92 -16.90
N GLN A 227 25.93 24.53 -17.91
CA GLN A 227 25.59 25.40 -19.03
C GLN A 227 24.51 26.40 -18.61
N SER A 228 24.78 27.67 -18.78
CA SER A 228 23.91 28.76 -18.33
C SER A 228 22.53 28.74 -19.02
N CYS A 229 22.45 28.32 -20.28
CA CYS A 229 21.21 28.33 -21.06
C CYS A 229 20.06 27.54 -20.37
N TYR A 230 20.36 26.46 -19.66
CA TYR A 230 19.38 25.70 -18.94
C TYR A 230 18.96 26.41 -17.66
N ALA A 231 19.90 27.00 -16.94
CA ALA A 231 19.65 27.81 -15.76
C ALA A 231 18.89 29.09 -16.10
N ASP A 232 19.25 29.77 -17.19
CA ASP A 232 18.58 30.97 -17.69
C ASP A 232 17.14 30.64 -18.11
N LYS A 233 16.90 29.49 -18.71
CA LYS A 233 15.55 29.03 -19.07
C LYS A 233 14.68 28.66 -17.86
N LEU A 234 15.31 28.06 -16.84
CA LEU A 234 14.62 27.79 -15.57
C LEU A 234 14.27 29.10 -14.85
N HIS A 235 15.09 30.15 -14.96
CA HIS A 235 14.83 31.49 -14.50
C HIS A 235 13.59 32.11 -15.19
N GLU A 236 13.51 32.05 -16.54
CA GLU A 236 12.34 32.48 -17.30
C GLU A 236 11.04 31.80 -16.84
N MET A 237 11.10 30.51 -16.47
CA MET A 237 9.93 29.79 -15.91
C MET A 237 9.54 30.37 -14.55
N LEU A 238 10.49 30.59 -13.65
CA LEU A 238 10.23 31.19 -12.35
C LEU A 238 9.62 32.58 -12.47
N GLU A 239 10.20 33.44 -13.30
CA GLU A 239 9.68 34.77 -13.60
C GLU A 239 8.22 34.73 -14.11
N ALA A 240 7.92 33.77 -15.01
CA ALA A 240 6.56 33.62 -15.54
C ALA A 240 5.54 33.29 -14.45
N PHE A 241 5.86 32.37 -13.52
CA PHE A 241 4.98 32.07 -12.38
C PHE A 241 4.85 33.26 -11.41
N CYS A 242 5.94 33.95 -11.10
CA CYS A 242 5.93 35.14 -10.25
C CYS A 242 5.11 36.29 -10.86
N MET A 243 5.27 36.53 -12.15
CA MET A 243 4.52 37.56 -12.89
C MET A 243 3.03 37.22 -13.02
N ALA A 244 2.72 35.93 -13.26
CA ALA A 244 1.33 35.49 -13.34
C ALA A 244 0.61 35.63 -12.00
N SER A 245 1.33 35.56 -10.88
CA SER A 245 0.82 35.70 -9.51
C SER A 245 -0.51 34.97 -9.34
N PRO A 246 -0.55 33.62 -9.50
CA PRO A 246 -1.81 32.89 -9.57
C PRO A 246 -2.66 33.10 -8.31
N SER A 247 -3.97 33.28 -8.50
CA SER A 247 -4.92 33.34 -7.39
C SER A 247 -4.97 32.00 -6.64
N ASP A 248 -5.51 31.99 -5.42
CA ASP A 248 -5.71 30.75 -4.66
C ASP A 248 -6.63 29.79 -5.42
N GLY A 249 -7.67 30.28 -6.10
CA GLY A 249 -8.54 29.44 -6.91
C GLY A 249 -7.87 28.75 -8.09
N GLN A 250 -6.77 29.34 -8.64
CA GLN A 250 -5.96 28.71 -9.67
C GLN A 250 -4.92 27.78 -9.05
N LEU A 251 -4.24 28.24 -7.99
CA LEU A 251 -3.15 27.50 -7.34
C LEU A 251 -3.65 26.22 -6.64
N PHE A 252 -4.84 26.30 -6.06
CA PHE A 252 -5.47 25.18 -5.34
C PHE A 252 -6.72 24.66 -6.08
N ALA A 253 -6.70 24.67 -7.42
CA ALA A 253 -7.80 24.19 -8.25
C ALA A 253 -8.09 22.70 -8.08
N ASP A 254 -7.06 21.92 -7.76
CA ASP A 254 -7.11 20.52 -7.42
C ASP A 254 -6.02 20.17 -6.41
N ASN A 255 -5.95 18.89 -6.04
CA ASN A 255 -5.02 18.42 -5.01
C ASN A 255 -3.54 18.45 -5.45
N PHE A 256 -3.22 18.59 -6.72
CA PHE A 256 -1.86 18.45 -7.25
C PHE A 256 -1.30 19.74 -7.87
N THR A 257 -2.14 20.62 -8.38
CA THR A 257 -1.72 21.85 -9.07
C THR A 257 -0.77 22.66 -8.22
N SER A 258 -1.08 22.90 -6.94
CA SER A 258 -0.22 23.69 -6.06
C SER A 258 1.14 23.05 -5.81
N SER A 259 1.21 21.72 -5.68
CA SER A 259 2.49 21.03 -5.53
C SER A 259 3.31 21.05 -6.82
N ASP A 260 2.68 20.90 -7.98
CA ASP A 260 3.35 20.95 -9.27
C ASP A 260 3.91 22.35 -9.56
N VAL A 261 3.14 23.41 -9.29
CA VAL A 261 3.60 24.81 -9.38
C VAL A 261 4.76 25.07 -8.42
N ALA A 262 4.60 24.63 -7.15
CA ALA A 262 5.64 24.82 -6.16
C ALA A 262 6.93 24.10 -6.55
N ILE A 263 6.87 22.90 -7.10
CA ILE A 263 8.05 22.15 -7.58
C ILE A 263 8.76 22.92 -8.70
N CYS A 264 8.03 23.50 -9.66
CA CYS A 264 8.65 24.36 -10.69
C CYS A 264 9.41 25.52 -10.06
N CYS A 265 8.78 26.21 -9.09
CA CYS A 265 9.39 27.37 -8.45
C CYS A 265 10.53 27.00 -7.50
N LEU A 266 10.39 25.92 -6.69
CA LEU A 266 11.42 25.54 -5.71
C LEU A 266 12.70 25.03 -6.38
N LEU A 267 12.62 24.32 -7.50
CA LEU A 267 13.78 23.87 -8.26
C LEU A 267 14.54 25.07 -8.83
N ALA A 268 13.81 26.06 -9.37
CA ALA A 268 14.40 27.30 -9.87
C ALA A 268 15.02 28.13 -8.72
N TYR A 269 14.29 28.31 -7.64
CA TYR A 269 14.76 29.04 -6.46
C TYR A 269 16.02 28.41 -5.87
N ASP A 270 16.03 27.09 -5.70
CA ASP A 270 17.17 26.35 -5.14
C ASP A 270 18.45 26.52 -5.99
N LEU A 271 18.33 26.39 -7.31
CA LEU A 271 19.49 26.45 -8.20
C LEU A 271 19.99 27.89 -8.42
N LEU A 272 19.09 28.87 -8.39
CA LEU A 272 19.35 30.24 -8.81
C LEU A 272 19.41 31.23 -7.65
N HIS A 273 19.24 30.79 -6.42
CA HIS A 273 19.12 31.62 -5.23
C HIS A 273 20.08 32.83 -5.20
N ASP A 274 21.37 32.60 -5.44
CA ASP A 274 22.41 33.64 -5.40
C ASP A 274 22.44 34.52 -6.67
N ARG A 275 21.65 34.13 -7.70
CA ARG A 275 21.52 34.89 -8.97
C ARG A 275 20.26 35.75 -9.04
N LEU A 276 19.23 35.39 -8.26
CA LEU A 276 17.97 36.11 -8.21
C LEU A 276 18.17 37.50 -7.59
N ASP A 277 17.55 38.52 -8.16
CA ASP A 277 17.50 39.81 -7.51
C ASP A 277 16.55 39.77 -6.29
N PRO A 278 16.61 40.80 -5.39
CA PRO A 278 15.79 40.78 -4.19
C PRO A 278 14.27 40.78 -4.45
N ALA A 279 13.79 41.33 -5.54
CA ALA A 279 12.36 41.40 -5.85
C ALA A 279 11.86 40.06 -6.41
N GLU A 280 12.65 39.45 -7.31
CA GLU A 280 12.38 38.11 -7.85
C GLU A 280 12.37 37.08 -6.73
N ARG A 281 13.35 37.15 -5.83
CA ARG A 281 13.45 36.26 -4.69
C ARG A 281 12.24 36.36 -3.79
N SER A 282 11.85 37.60 -3.43
CA SER A 282 10.68 37.85 -2.59
C SER A 282 9.38 37.34 -3.24
N ALA A 283 9.21 37.51 -4.54
CA ALA A 283 8.03 37.03 -5.25
C ALA A 283 7.93 35.50 -5.25
N ALA A 284 9.06 34.82 -5.45
CA ALA A 284 9.14 33.37 -5.37
C ALA A 284 8.85 32.86 -3.95
N GLU A 285 9.44 33.49 -2.94
CA GLU A 285 9.23 33.18 -1.53
C GLU A 285 7.76 33.35 -1.12
N GLU A 286 7.10 34.43 -1.53
CA GLU A 286 5.68 34.64 -1.25
C GLU A 286 4.80 33.53 -1.83
N LEU A 287 5.06 33.09 -3.08
CA LEU A 287 4.33 32.00 -3.70
C LEU A 287 4.56 30.68 -2.94
N LEU A 288 5.80 30.36 -2.63
CA LEU A 288 6.15 29.14 -1.88
C LEU A 288 5.55 29.15 -0.46
N MET A 289 5.59 30.30 0.23
CA MET A 289 5.00 30.44 1.57
C MET A 289 3.48 30.28 1.56
N ARG A 290 2.78 30.71 0.51
CA ARG A 290 1.33 30.47 0.37
C ARG A 290 1.03 28.98 0.34
N VAL A 291 1.78 28.20 -0.45
CA VAL A 291 1.62 26.75 -0.52
C VAL A 291 1.97 26.09 0.82
N LEU A 292 3.10 26.48 1.43
CA LEU A 292 3.55 25.94 2.71
C LEU A 292 2.52 26.14 3.82
N ARG A 293 2.02 27.37 3.98
CA ARG A 293 1.02 27.71 5.00
C ARG A 293 -0.28 26.96 4.79
N ARG A 294 -0.71 26.78 3.54
CA ARG A 294 -1.93 26.04 3.20
C ARG A 294 -1.79 24.58 3.60
N TYR A 295 -0.70 23.93 3.20
CA TYR A 295 -0.47 22.52 3.53
C TYR A 295 -0.30 22.30 5.03
N TYR A 296 0.39 23.20 5.73
CA TYR A 296 0.53 23.11 7.18
C TYR A 296 -0.83 23.16 7.88
N LYS A 297 -1.66 24.13 7.50
CA LYS A 297 -3.00 24.30 8.07
C LYS A 297 -3.91 23.10 7.81
N GLU A 298 -3.86 22.52 6.60
CA GLU A 298 -4.71 21.39 6.20
C GLU A 298 -4.29 20.06 6.81
N ASN A 299 -2.99 19.87 7.06
CA ASN A 299 -2.48 18.59 7.51
C ASN A 299 -2.36 18.47 9.03
N LEU A 300 -2.41 19.56 9.77
CA LEU A 300 -2.50 19.50 11.24
C LEU A 300 -3.82 18.85 11.68
N GLY A 301 -3.73 18.02 12.70
CA GLY A 301 -4.91 17.44 13.34
C GLY A 301 -5.49 16.24 12.59
N TYR A 302 -6.75 16.32 12.16
CA TYR A 302 -7.46 15.17 11.57
C TYR A 302 -6.69 14.45 10.46
N GLN A 303 -6.03 15.16 9.58
CA GLN A 303 -5.27 14.56 8.48
C GLN A 303 -4.07 13.72 8.93
N GLU A 304 -3.49 14.01 10.08
CA GLU A 304 -2.39 13.22 10.64
C GLU A 304 -2.79 11.76 10.90
N ASN A 305 -4.04 11.50 11.24
CA ASN A 305 -4.55 10.16 11.48
C ASN A 305 -4.86 9.40 10.19
N HIS A 306 -4.85 10.09 9.04
CA HIS A 306 -5.13 9.54 7.72
C HIS A 306 -3.92 9.53 6.78
N ILE A 307 -2.74 9.85 7.28
CA ILE A 307 -1.51 9.98 6.48
C ILE A 307 -1.24 8.75 5.60
N PHE A 308 -1.62 7.58 6.06
CA PHE A 308 -1.32 6.31 5.42
C PHE A 308 -2.33 5.90 4.37
N ASP A 309 -3.50 6.49 4.42
CA ASP A 309 -4.58 6.14 3.53
C ASP A 309 -4.66 7.05 2.32
N ASN A 310 -3.94 8.15 2.35
CA ASN A 310 -4.04 9.18 1.34
C ASN A 310 -2.68 9.42 0.68
N HIS A 311 -2.50 8.90 -0.55
CA HIS A 311 -1.27 9.07 -1.30
C HIS A 311 -0.97 10.52 -1.70
N PHE A 312 -1.99 11.40 -1.80
CA PHE A 312 -1.76 12.84 -2.03
C PHE A 312 -0.90 13.45 -0.98
N TRP A 313 -1.09 12.95 0.21
CA TRP A 313 -0.39 13.41 1.37
C TRP A 313 1.11 13.28 1.17
N GLN A 314 1.54 12.17 0.59
CA GLN A 314 2.94 11.91 0.32
C GLN A 314 3.54 12.92 -0.66
N GLN A 315 2.88 13.23 -1.78
CA GLN A 315 3.34 14.23 -2.74
C GLN A 315 3.30 15.63 -2.15
N ASN A 316 2.19 16.05 -1.61
CA ASN A 316 2.01 17.39 -1.05
C ASN A 316 2.94 17.63 0.14
N MET A 317 3.09 16.62 1.01
CA MET A 317 3.97 16.74 2.17
C MET A 317 5.45 16.71 1.80
N ARG A 318 5.85 16.02 0.75
CA ARG A 318 7.21 16.16 0.21
C ARG A 318 7.47 17.59 -0.26
N THR A 319 6.54 18.17 -1.02
CA THR A 319 6.63 19.56 -1.46
C THR A 319 6.64 20.54 -0.28
N TYR A 320 5.78 20.31 0.71
CA TYR A 320 5.79 21.04 1.98
C TYR A 320 7.17 21.01 2.63
N PHE A 321 7.73 19.81 2.80
CA PHE A 321 9.06 19.63 3.39
C PHE A 321 10.13 20.37 2.58
N GLN A 322 10.12 20.25 1.26
CA GLN A 322 11.09 20.90 0.39
C GLN A 322 11.06 22.42 0.51
N ILE A 323 9.86 23.03 0.56
CA ILE A 323 9.74 24.48 0.78
C ILE A 323 10.27 24.84 2.17
N ALA A 324 9.83 24.12 3.20
CA ALA A 324 10.28 24.39 4.56
C ALA A 324 11.79 24.25 4.70
N PHE A 325 12.40 23.24 4.06
CA PHE A 325 13.85 23.01 4.06
C PHE A 325 14.64 24.09 3.28
N LEU A 326 14.04 24.72 2.27
CA LEU A 326 14.65 25.87 1.61
C LEU A 326 14.62 27.14 2.48
N LEU A 327 13.60 27.33 3.30
CA LEU A 327 13.33 28.60 3.98
C LEU A 327 13.51 28.57 5.52
N TYR A 328 13.97 27.44 6.10
CA TYR A 328 14.05 27.26 7.56
C TYR A 328 14.92 28.30 8.28
N ASP A 329 15.95 28.83 7.63
CA ASP A 329 16.88 29.85 8.16
C ASP A 329 16.71 31.22 7.48
N HIS A 330 15.59 31.41 6.75
CA HIS A 330 15.33 32.66 6.06
C HIS A 330 15.17 33.83 7.05
N PRO A 331 15.79 35.00 6.81
CA PRO A 331 15.82 36.11 7.78
C PRO A 331 14.44 36.66 8.15
N VAL A 332 13.44 36.55 7.26
CA VAL A 332 12.07 36.98 7.51
C VAL A 332 11.16 35.85 7.92
N TYR A 333 11.19 34.73 7.18
CA TYR A 333 10.26 33.62 7.35
C TYR A 333 10.75 32.52 8.29
N GLY A 334 12.06 32.46 8.58
CA GLY A 334 12.68 31.35 9.30
C GLY A 334 12.03 31.04 10.65
N SER A 335 11.64 32.06 11.41
CA SER A 335 10.96 31.86 12.70
C SER A 335 9.58 31.21 12.58
N GLU A 336 8.88 31.40 11.44
CA GLU A 336 7.62 30.75 11.13
C GLU A 336 7.83 29.35 10.54
N VAL A 337 8.85 29.21 9.68
CA VAL A 337 9.10 27.99 8.91
C VAL A 337 9.77 26.90 9.73
N LEU A 338 10.64 27.25 10.67
CA LEU A 338 11.39 26.26 11.46
C LEU A 338 10.47 25.28 12.22
N PRO A 339 9.42 25.73 12.93
CA PRO A 339 8.44 24.81 13.53
C PRO A 339 7.67 23.97 12.50
N MET A 340 7.46 24.48 11.29
CA MET A 340 6.81 23.71 10.23
C MET A 340 7.74 22.61 9.70
N LEU A 341 9.04 22.88 9.59
CA LEU A 341 10.03 21.86 9.24
C LEU A 341 10.15 20.80 10.32
N GLU A 342 10.16 21.22 11.61
CA GLU A 342 10.15 20.30 12.75
C GLU A 342 8.96 19.37 12.72
N TYR A 343 7.77 19.92 12.50
CA TYR A 343 6.54 19.15 12.38
C TYR A 343 6.65 18.01 11.35
N TYR A 344 7.16 18.29 10.16
CA TYR A 344 7.28 17.26 9.14
C TYR A 344 8.37 16.23 9.47
N TYR A 345 9.52 16.69 9.99
CA TYR A 345 10.58 15.80 10.39
C TYR A 345 10.12 14.80 11.46
N GLU A 346 9.49 15.31 12.50
CA GLU A 346 8.95 14.48 13.58
C GLU A 346 7.82 13.56 13.09
N LEU A 347 6.97 14.05 12.19
CA LEU A 347 5.93 13.25 11.55
C LEU A 347 6.53 12.09 10.74
N TRP A 348 7.59 12.35 9.96
CA TRP A 348 8.29 11.30 9.23
C TRP A 348 8.89 10.26 10.17
N THR A 349 9.56 10.68 11.22
CA THR A 349 10.20 9.79 12.19
C THR A 349 9.19 8.94 12.98
N ALA A 350 7.99 9.48 13.21
CA ALA A 350 6.95 8.80 13.96
C ALA A 350 6.06 7.89 13.10
N ARG A 351 5.85 8.22 11.82
CA ARG A 351 4.78 7.60 11.02
C ARG A 351 5.20 7.07 9.66
N ALA A 352 6.31 7.49 9.08
CA ALA A 352 6.77 7.00 7.78
C ALA A 352 7.91 5.98 7.94
N PRO A 353 8.19 5.14 6.93
CA PRO A 353 7.46 4.97 5.68
C PRO A 353 6.20 4.13 5.86
N ALA A 354 5.40 4.05 4.79
CA ALA A 354 4.22 3.18 4.70
C ALA A 354 3.32 3.21 5.93
N GLY A 355 3.24 4.37 6.54
CA GLY A 355 2.44 4.50 7.71
C GLY A 355 3.16 4.29 9.03
N GLY A 356 4.42 3.93 9.03
CA GLY A 356 5.18 3.62 10.24
C GLY A 356 4.71 2.34 10.94
N PHE A 357 3.69 1.67 10.41
CA PHE A 357 2.98 0.57 11.09
C PHE A 357 2.98 -0.73 10.31
N ASN A 358 3.93 -0.90 9.40
CA ASN A 358 4.06 -2.04 8.55
C ASN A 358 5.55 -2.35 8.40
N LEU A 359 5.94 -3.57 8.69
CA LEU A 359 7.33 -4.03 8.60
C LEU A 359 7.57 -4.90 7.36
N ASP A 360 6.50 -5.31 6.67
CA ASP A 360 6.54 -6.35 5.64
C ASP A 360 6.85 -5.84 4.22
N GLY A 361 7.07 -4.54 4.07
CA GLY A 361 7.50 -3.94 2.81
C GLY A 361 6.41 -3.69 1.78
N LEU A 362 5.19 -4.14 2.01
CA LEU A 362 4.05 -3.84 1.14
C LEU A 362 3.50 -2.44 1.39
N TRP A 363 2.87 -1.88 0.35
CA TRP A 363 2.07 -0.68 0.45
C TRP A 363 0.60 -1.06 0.63
N HIS A 364 0.00 -0.75 1.76
CA HIS A 364 -1.34 -1.24 2.11
C HIS A 364 -2.48 -0.77 1.18
N ASN A 365 -2.29 0.34 0.44
CA ASN A 365 -3.22 0.77 -0.60
C ASN A 365 -3.07 -0.01 -1.92
N GLY A 366 -2.17 -0.98 -1.96
CA GLY A 366 -2.00 -1.88 -3.07
C GLY A 366 -1.02 -1.43 -4.14
N THR A 367 -0.83 -2.30 -5.11
CA THR A 367 0.18 -2.16 -6.18
C THR A 367 -0.11 -1.03 -7.15
N GLY A 368 -1.38 -0.65 -7.34
CA GLY A 368 -1.75 0.45 -8.22
C GLY A 368 -1.45 1.82 -7.65
N TYR A 369 -1.54 1.99 -6.32
CA TYR A 369 -1.26 3.26 -5.64
C TYR A 369 0.14 3.39 -5.07
N PHE A 370 0.88 2.29 -4.92
CA PHE A 370 2.29 2.33 -4.53
C PHE A 370 3.14 3.30 -5.40
N PRO A 371 3.02 3.29 -6.75
CA PRO A 371 3.82 4.17 -7.60
C PRO A 371 3.66 5.65 -7.31
N ALA A 372 2.50 6.09 -6.84
CA ALA A 372 2.25 7.50 -6.53
C ALA A 372 3.13 8.03 -5.38
N ASN A 373 3.68 7.14 -4.55
CA ASN A 373 4.49 7.48 -3.38
C ASN A 373 6.00 7.33 -3.62
N VAL A 374 6.42 6.71 -4.71
CA VAL A 374 7.81 6.31 -4.98
C VAL A 374 8.80 7.46 -4.85
N HIS A 375 8.51 8.62 -5.44
CA HIS A 375 9.42 9.75 -5.38
C HIS A 375 9.64 10.25 -3.94
N THR A 376 8.61 10.21 -3.10
CA THR A 376 8.73 10.58 -1.69
C THR A 376 9.50 9.51 -0.91
N LEU A 377 9.18 8.23 -1.15
CA LEU A 377 9.84 7.09 -0.52
C LEU A 377 11.34 6.97 -0.88
N ALA A 378 11.76 7.51 -2.01
CA ALA A 378 13.17 7.58 -2.40
C ALA A 378 13.85 8.87 -1.92
N TYR A 379 13.21 10.03 -2.17
CA TYR A 379 13.81 11.34 -1.89
C TYR A 379 13.99 11.60 -0.39
N MET A 380 12.95 11.33 0.41
CA MET A 380 12.99 11.66 1.84
C MET A 380 14.09 10.91 2.59
N PRO A 381 14.18 9.57 2.52
CA PRO A 381 15.25 8.88 3.23
C PRO A 381 16.64 9.24 2.71
N ALA A 382 16.81 9.53 1.41
CA ALA A 382 18.09 9.95 0.86
C ALA A 382 18.56 11.27 1.48
N LEU A 383 17.69 12.27 1.53
CA LEU A 383 18.00 13.58 2.11
C LEU A 383 18.15 13.51 3.62
N LEU A 384 17.19 12.88 4.31
CA LEU A 384 17.23 12.77 5.77
C LEU A 384 18.45 12.01 6.25
N SER A 385 18.81 10.90 5.58
CA SER A 385 20.00 10.12 5.95
C SER A 385 21.29 10.92 5.80
N TYR A 386 21.40 11.72 4.75
CA TYR A 386 22.56 12.56 4.54
C TYR A 386 22.69 13.68 5.60
N VAL A 387 21.59 14.39 5.85
CA VAL A 387 21.59 15.55 6.77
C VAL A 387 21.68 15.07 8.22
N ALA A 388 20.87 14.11 8.62
CA ALA A 388 20.86 13.60 10.00
C ALA A 388 22.03 12.65 10.31
N ARG A 389 22.80 12.22 9.29
CA ARG A 389 23.86 11.21 9.40
C ARG A 389 23.38 9.92 10.05
N PHE A 390 22.22 9.47 9.63
CA PHE A 390 21.53 8.28 10.12
C PHE A 390 20.92 7.51 8.95
N ASP A 391 20.96 6.17 8.96
CA ASP A 391 20.39 5.34 7.88
C ASP A 391 18.87 5.20 8.03
N PHE A 392 18.11 6.08 7.38
CA PHE A 392 16.65 5.98 7.34
C PHE A 392 16.14 4.79 6.51
N LEU A 393 16.96 4.22 5.62
CA LEU A 393 16.64 2.98 4.92
C LEU A 393 16.84 1.72 5.79
N GLY A 394 17.39 1.90 6.98
CA GLY A 394 17.47 0.87 8.03
C GLY A 394 16.11 0.47 8.61
N HIS A 395 15.04 1.24 8.35
CA HIS A 395 13.70 0.86 8.78
C HIS A 395 13.29 -0.49 8.17
N PRO A 396 12.69 -1.42 8.94
CA PRO A 396 12.33 -2.77 8.47
C PRO A 396 11.51 -2.79 7.19
N TRP A 397 10.59 -1.84 7.01
CA TRP A 397 9.79 -1.74 5.79
C TRP A 397 10.67 -1.63 4.53
N TYR A 398 11.71 -0.79 4.53
CA TYR A 398 12.62 -0.67 3.38
C TYR A 398 13.40 -1.96 3.15
N ARG A 399 13.78 -2.65 4.22
CA ARG A 399 14.52 -3.92 4.14
C ARG A 399 13.70 -5.05 3.51
N ALA A 400 12.37 -5.01 3.68
CA ALA A 400 11.45 -5.98 3.11
C ALA A 400 10.92 -5.59 1.71
N SER A 401 11.00 -4.30 1.33
CA SER A 401 10.32 -3.77 0.14
C SER A 401 10.78 -4.40 -1.17
N GLY A 402 12.07 -4.73 -1.33
CA GLY A 402 12.58 -5.35 -2.57
C GLY A 402 11.93 -6.70 -2.82
N GLN A 403 11.85 -7.55 -1.82
CA GLN A 403 11.19 -8.84 -1.90
C GLN A 403 9.68 -8.67 -2.11
N ALA A 404 9.05 -7.74 -1.39
CA ALA A 404 7.62 -7.46 -1.53
C ALA A 404 7.23 -7.04 -2.96
N LEU A 405 8.05 -6.23 -3.64
CA LEU A 405 7.83 -5.87 -5.05
C LEU A 405 7.82 -7.09 -5.96
N VAL A 406 8.79 -7.99 -5.81
CA VAL A 406 8.89 -9.20 -6.65
C VAL A 406 7.65 -10.08 -6.52
N TYR A 407 7.15 -10.27 -5.30
CA TYR A 407 6.04 -11.20 -5.07
C TYR A 407 4.65 -10.59 -5.32
N SER A 408 4.51 -9.27 -5.22
CA SER A 408 3.22 -8.61 -5.46
C SER A 408 3.03 -8.13 -6.89
N PHE A 409 4.10 -7.79 -7.58
CA PHE A 409 4.07 -7.30 -8.97
C PHE A 409 5.36 -7.64 -9.71
N PRO A 410 5.55 -8.91 -10.11
CA PRO A 410 6.77 -9.36 -10.79
C PRO A 410 7.04 -8.59 -12.10
N PRO A 411 8.30 -8.45 -12.52
CA PRO A 411 8.62 -8.01 -13.89
C PRO A 411 7.91 -8.88 -14.93
N HIS A 412 7.52 -8.28 -16.05
CA HIS A 412 6.85 -8.96 -17.17
C HIS A 412 5.52 -9.63 -16.85
N SER A 413 4.93 -9.30 -15.72
CA SER A 413 3.67 -9.87 -15.23
C SER A 413 2.62 -8.78 -15.03
N ALA A 414 1.35 -9.15 -15.12
CA ALA A 414 0.27 -8.35 -14.56
C ALA A 414 0.43 -8.24 -13.04
N SER A 415 -0.15 -7.20 -12.44
CA SER A 415 -0.19 -7.09 -10.98
C SER A 415 -1.01 -8.23 -10.39
N ASN A 416 -0.45 -8.87 -9.36
CA ASN A 416 -1.16 -9.86 -8.56
C ASN A 416 -1.74 -9.26 -7.26
N GLY A 417 -1.47 -7.97 -6.98
CA GLY A 417 -1.89 -7.29 -5.76
C GLY A 417 -3.35 -6.82 -5.78
N PHE A 418 -3.73 -6.21 -4.67
CA PHE A 418 -5.05 -5.64 -4.44
C PHE A 418 -5.01 -4.10 -4.42
N GLY A 419 -6.17 -3.47 -4.24
CA GLY A 419 -6.32 -2.02 -4.16
C GLY A 419 -6.66 -1.37 -5.50
N ASP A 420 -7.03 -0.09 -5.44
CA ASP A 420 -7.42 0.70 -6.61
C ASP A 420 -6.31 0.73 -7.67
N ALA A 421 -6.72 0.64 -8.93
CA ALA A 421 -5.84 0.63 -10.11
C ALA A 421 -4.83 -0.53 -10.18
N SER A 422 -4.96 -1.56 -9.34
CA SER A 422 -4.11 -2.75 -9.42
C SER A 422 -4.35 -3.57 -10.70
N GLU A 423 -5.51 -3.41 -11.32
CA GLU A 423 -5.86 -4.02 -12.61
C GLU A 423 -5.22 -3.33 -13.81
N GLN A 424 -4.63 -2.15 -13.63
CA GLN A 424 -4.09 -1.36 -14.72
C GLN A 424 -2.66 -1.78 -15.07
N GLY A 425 -2.46 -2.12 -16.33
CA GLY A 425 -1.16 -2.50 -16.86
C GLY A 425 -0.82 -3.98 -16.70
N ASP A 426 -0.20 -4.49 -17.73
CA ASP A 426 0.25 -5.89 -17.83
C ASP A 426 1.71 -6.05 -17.36
N THR A 427 2.33 -4.94 -16.95
CA THR A 427 3.72 -4.89 -16.48
C THR A 427 3.88 -3.78 -15.45
N PRO A 428 4.89 -3.86 -14.57
CA PRO A 428 5.20 -2.83 -13.60
C PRO A 428 5.38 -1.43 -14.20
N SER A 429 5.06 -0.42 -13.42
CA SER A 429 5.25 0.97 -13.84
C SER A 429 6.73 1.39 -13.80
N ARG A 430 7.09 2.45 -14.58
CA ARG A 430 8.42 3.05 -14.48
C ARG A 430 8.77 3.52 -13.06
N LEU A 431 7.78 3.91 -12.25
CA LEU A 431 8.00 4.37 -10.88
C LEU A 431 8.36 3.21 -9.97
N THR A 432 7.66 2.08 -10.09
CA THR A 432 8.00 0.84 -9.38
C THR A 432 9.42 0.38 -9.70
N ALA A 433 9.77 0.36 -11.00
CA ALA A 433 11.11 0.02 -11.46
C ALA A 433 12.19 0.99 -10.92
N ALA A 434 11.90 2.30 -10.91
CA ALA A 434 12.82 3.31 -10.39
C ALA A 434 13.03 3.19 -8.88
N PHE A 435 12.00 2.78 -8.13
CA PHE A 435 12.13 2.49 -6.70
C PHE A 435 13.00 1.26 -6.44
N ALA A 436 12.84 0.21 -7.23
CA ALA A 436 13.69 -0.97 -7.14
C ALA A 436 15.17 -0.63 -7.42
N ASP A 437 15.46 0.16 -8.48
CA ASP A 437 16.82 0.66 -8.77
C ASP A 437 17.39 1.48 -7.60
N TYR A 438 16.59 2.36 -7.01
CA TYR A 438 16.98 3.15 -5.85
C TYR A 438 17.31 2.27 -4.64
N LEU A 439 16.43 1.34 -4.28
CA LEU A 439 16.67 0.40 -3.19
C LEU A 439 17.93 -0.43 -3.40
N ALA A 440 18.07 -1.01 -4.59
CA ALA A 440 19.23 -1.82 -4.93
C ALA A 440 20.55 -1.05 -4.76
N ARG A 441 20.59 0.21 -5.21
CA ARG A 441 21.80 1.06 -5.07
C ARG A 441 22.10 1.44 -3.64
N GLU A 442 21.10 1.73 -2.85
CA GLU A 442 21.31 2.22 -1.48
C GLU A 442 21.45 1.09 -0.47
N THR A 443 20.74 -0.02 -0.63
CA THR A 443 20.70 -1.11 0.36
C THR A 443 21.47 -2.36 -0.05
N GLY A 444 21.76 -2.52 -1.35
CA GLY A 444 22.31 -3.76 -1.89
C GLY A 444 21.30 -4.92 -1.93
N ASP A 445 20.00 -4.63 -1.83
CA ASP A 445 18.95 -5.64 -1.86
C ASP A 445 18.94 -6.40 -3.19
N ALA A 446 19.08 -7.73 -3.12
CA ALA A 446 19.24 -8.59 -4.31
C ALA A 446 17.91 -8.72 -5.09
N TYR A 447 16.76 -8.74 -4.41
CA TYR A 447 15.46 -8.78 -5.08
C TYR A 447 15.21 -7.48 -5.85
N ALA A 448 15.48 -6.34 -5.23
CA ALA A 448 15.39 -5.04 -5.87
C ALA A 448 16.37 -4.91 -7.04
N GLY A 449 17.59 -5.44 -6.91
CA GLY A 449 18.61 -5.42 -7.94
C GLY A 449 18.21 -6.22 -9.18
N TRP A 450 17.71 -7.44 -8.98
CA TRP A 450 17.16 -8.25 -10.05
C TRP A 450 15.96 -7.56 -10.71
N TYR A 451 15.00 -7.06 -9.91
CA TYR A 451 13.81 -6.36 -10.41
C TYR A 451 14.16 -5.17 -11.30
N ALA A 452 15.10 -4.34 -10.84
CA ALA A 452 15.56 -3.17 -11.59
C ALA A 452 16.26 -3.55 -12.90
N ALA A 453 16.99 -4.66 -12.92
CA ALA A 453 17.65 -5.15 -14.12
C ALA A 453 16.63 -5.65 -15.16
N GLU A 454 15.63 -6.44 -14.74
CA GLU A 454 14.55 -6.90 -15.62
C GLU A 454 13.70 -5.74 -16.17
N CYS A 455 13.61 -4.63 -15.43
CA CYS A 455 12.87 -3.42 -15.79
C CYS A 455 13.76 -2.25 -16.22
N ALA A 456 14.98 -2.49 -16.69
CA ALA A 456 15.98 -1.42 -16.95
C ALA A 456 15.50 -0.31 -17.90
N ASP A 457 14.73 -0.66 -18.93
CA ASP A 457 14.15 0.31 -19.87
C ASP A 457 13.09 1.20 -19.20
N LEU A 458 12.40 0.71 -18.19
CA LEU A 458 11.42 1.47 -17.42
C LEU A 458 12.11 2.38 -16.39
N VAL A 459 13.17 1.91 -15.74
CA VAL A 459 14.01 2.70 -14.82
C VAL A 459 14.46 3.99 -15.48
N ALA A 460 15.01 3.91 -16.69
CA ALA A 460 15.51 5.06 -17.43
C ALA A 460 14.41 6.07 -17.85
N GLN A 461 13.15 5.68 -17.81
CA GLN A 461 12.02 6.56 -18.15
C GLN A 461 11.62 7.50 -17.00
N ASP A 462 11.96 7.18 -15.77
CA ASP A 462 11.69 8.07 -14.64
C ASP A 462 12.64 9.26 -14.65
N TYR A 463 12.07 10.46 -14.72
CA TYR A 463 12.86 11.69 -14.83
C TYR A 463 13.17 12.33 -13.47
N GLU A 464 12.36 12.12 -12.44
CA GLU A 464 12.60 12.76 -11.13
C GLU A 464 13.84 12.19 -10.46
N LEU A 465 14.01 10.86 -10.46
CA LEU A 465 15.19 10.20 -9.90
C LEU A 465 16.40 10.16 -10.84
N ARG A 466 16.29 10.73 -12.05
CA ARG A 466 17.41 10.73 -13.02
C ARG A 466 18.68 11.36 -12.47
N LEU A 467 18.57 12.52 -11.82
CA LEU A 467 19.74 13.19 -11.23
C LEU A 467 20.44 12.28 -10.21
N TYR A 468 19.67 11.62 -9.37
CA TYR A 468 20.19 10.63 -8.43
C TYR A 468 20.93 9.51 -9.15
N ARG A 469 20.32 8.88 -10.17
CA ARG A 469 20.97 7.81 -10.94
C ARG A 469 22.25 8.25 -11.64
N MET A 470 22.26 9.46 -12.19
CA MET A 470 23.44 10.02 -12.86
C MET A 470 24.58 10.39 -11.89
N CYS A 471 24.29 10.57 -10.61
CA CYS A 471 25.25 10.79 -9.54
C CYS A 471 25.62 9.52 -8.79
N ALA A 472 24.83 8.45 -8.92
CA ALA A 472 25.05 7.20 -8.23
C ALA A 472 26.30 6.49 -8.79
N ASP A 473 27.14 5.99 -7.91
CA ASP A 473 28.37 5.26 -8.23
C ASP A 473 28.30 3.78 -7.83
N ARG A 474 27.21 3.39 -7.19
CA ARG A 474 27.00 2.03 -6.70
C ARG A 474 26.38 1.14 -7.78
N THR A 475 26.96 -0.04 -7.93
CA THR A 475 26.39 -1.17 -8.68
C THR A 475 25.75 -2.15 -7.70
N TYR A 476 24.82 -2.92 -8.17
CA TYR A 476 24.13 -3.96 -7.40
C TYR A 476 24.15 -5.28 -8.14
N ASP A 477 23.88 -6.36 -7.40
CA ASP A 477 23.71 -7.68 -7.98
C ASP A 477 22.37 -7.73 -8.74
N THR A 478 22.38 -8.42 -9.87
CA THR A 478 21.22 -8.58 -10.76
C THR A 478 20.74 -10.02 -10.84
N VAL A 479 21.28 -10.89 -9.99
CA VAL A 479 20.92 -12.31 -9.95
C VAL A 479 19.79 -12.50 -8.94
N PHE A 480 18.75 -13.22 -9.37
CA PHE A 480 17.64 -13.55 -8.47
C PHE A 480 18.15 -14.46 -7.32
N PRO A 481 17.74 -14.21 -6.06
CA PRO A 481 18.14 -15.05 -4.93
C PRO A 481 17.68 -16.50 -5.09
N ALA A 482 18.63 -17.43 -5.04
CA ALA A 482 18.36 -18.87 -5.27
C ALA A 482 17.58 -19.54 -4.12
N ASP A 483 17.56 -18.93 -2.95
CA ASP A 483 16.88 -19.37 -1.74
C ASP A 483 15.54 -18.66 -1.51
N ALA A 484 15.00 -18.01 -2.55
CA ALA A 484 13.72 -17.30 -2.48
C ALA A 484 12.59 -18.28 -2.08
N PRO A 485 11.82 -17.97 -1.03
CA PRO A 485 10.74 -18.83 -0.57
C PRO A 485 9.60 -18.87 -1.58
N LYS A 486 8.84 -19.97 -1.64
CA LYS A 486 7.65 -20.05 -2.49
C LYS A 486 6.44 -19.28 -1.95
N MET A 487 6.48 -18.87 -0.70
CA MET A 487 5.41 -18.13 -0.04
C MET A 487 5.96 -17.03 0.85
N LEU A 488 5.31 -15.87 0.81
CA LEU A 488 5.50 -14.78 1.77
C LEU A 488 4.19 -14.49 2.47
N TRP A 489 4.26 -14.34 3.77
CA TRP A 489 3.17 -13.86 4.59
C TRP A 489 3.49 -12.44 5.06
N TYR A 490 2.74 -11.49 4.56
CA TYR A 490 2.77 -10.08 4.93
C TYR A 490 1.82 -9.89 6.12
N GLU A 491 2.35 -10.15 7.30
CA GLU A 491 1.55 -10.26 8.53
C GLU A 491 0.88 -8.93 8.89
N ASP A 492 1.61 -7.81 8.73
CA ASP A 492 1.11 -6.48 9.05
C ASP A 492 0.04 -6.01 8.06
N THR A 493 0.26 -6.24 6.77
CA THR A 493 -0.69 -5.87 5.73
C THR A 493 -1.89 -6.81 5.65
N GLY A 494 -1.72 -8.07 6.08
CA GLY A 494 -2.74 -9.10 5.98
C GLY A 494 -2.89 -9.67 4.58
N GLU A 495 -1.75 -9.89 3.92
CA GLU A 495 -1.70 -10.50 2.59
C GLU A 495 -0.74 -11.69 2.57
N VAL A 496 -0.96 -12.59 1.61
CA VAL A 496 -0.05 -13.72 1.32
C VAL A 496 0.20 -13.76 -0.17
N ALA A 497 1.45 -13.92 -0.56
CA ALA A 497 1.83 -14.21 -1.92
C ALA A 497 2.44 -15.61 -2.01
N MET A 498 2.02 -16.39 -3.02
CA MET A 498 2.54 -17.73 -3.31
C MET A 498 2.97 -17.79 -4.77
N HIS A 499 4.14 -18.37 -5.03
CA HIS A 499 4.68 -18.55 -6.37
C HIS A 499 5.19 -19.99 -6.52
N SER A 500 4.87 -20.63 -7.63
CA SER A 500 5.47 -21.93 -7.94
C SER A 500 6.94 -21.80 -8.34
N HIS A 501 7.26 -20.72 -9.06
CA HIS A 501 8.61 -20.40 -9.55
C HIS A 501 8.95 -18.92 -9.33
N PRO A 502 9.21 -18.48 -8.08
CA PRO A 502 9.54 -17.08 -7.81
C PRO A 502 10.79 -16.65 -8.61
N GLY A 503 10.74 -15.46 -9.19
CA GLY A 503 11.81 -14.92 -10.04
C GLY A 503 11.75 -15.35 -11.50
N SER A 504 10.73 -16.09 -11.90
CA SER A 504 10.42 -16.41 -13.30
C SER A 504 8.95 -16.13 -13.59
N THR A 505 8.60 -15.76 -14.82
CA THR A 505 7.22 -15.80 -15.29
C THR A 505 6.90 -17.10 -16.02
N ASP A 506 7.92 -17.81 -16.49
CA ASP A 506 7.74 -19.08 -17.21
C ASP A 506 7.28 -20.16 -16.24
N ASP A 507 6.16 -20.81 -16.54
CA ASP A 507 5.54 -21.86 -15.73
C ASP A 507 5.20 -21.42 -14.28
N ASP A 508 5.18 -20.12 -13.97
CA ASP A 508 4.83 -19.66 -12.63
C ASP A 508 3.30 -19.56 -12.44
N LEU A 509 2.80 -20.28 -11.48
CA LEU A 509 1.48 -20.09 -10.89
C LEU A 509 1.66 -19.17 -9.69
N ALA A 510 1.14 -17.94 -9.81
CA ALA A 510 1.25 -16.92 -8.79
C ALA A 510 -0.12 -16.60 -8.18
N LEU A 511 -0.20 -16.62 -6.85
CA LEU A 511 -1.40 -16.31 -6.10
C LEU A 511 -1.12 -15.17 -5.13
N SER A 512 -2.04 -14.22 -5.06
CA SER A 512 -2.18 -13.31 -3.92
C SER A 512 -3.49 -13.57 -3.20
N PHE A 513 -3.44 -13.55 -1.88
CA PHE A 513 -4.58 -13.70 -0.99
C PHE A 513 -4.60 -12.54 -0.01
N ARG A 514 -5.78 -11.96 0.23
CA ARG A 514 -5.96 -10.84 1.16
C ARG A 514 -6.99 -11.14 2.22
N SER A 515 -6.61 -10.98 3.47
CA SER A 515 -7.47 -10.88 4.64
C SER A 515 -6.80 -9.92 5.62
N SER A 516 -7.19 -8.64 5.56
CA SER A 516 -6.42 -7.54 6.14
C SER A 516 -7.12 -6.94 7.34
N THR A 517 -6.37 -6.67 8.38
CA THR A 517 -6.82 -5.94 9.57
C THR A 517 -7.12 -4.47 9.28
N PHE A 518 -6.61 -3.92 8.18
CA PHE A 518 -6.91 -2.55 7.74
C PHE A 518 -8.32 -2.41 7.13
N GLY A 519 -9.04 -3.50 6.92
CA GLY A 519 -10.36 -3.47 6.29
C GLY A 519 -10.31 -2.93 4.86
N SER A 520 -11.23 -2.01 4.53
CA SER A 520 -11.40 -1.45 3.18
C SER A 520 -11.44 0.08 3.23
N GLY A 521 -10.45 0.70 3.86
CA GLY A 521 -10.30 2.16 3.92
C GLY A 521 -9.58 2.73 2.70
N SER A 522 -9.81 4.00 2.37
CA SER A 522 -9.11 4.72 1.28
C SER A 522 -9.09 3.95 -0.04
N HIS A 523 -7.93 3.65 -0.59
CA HIS A 523 -7.75 2.96 -1.87
C HIS A 523 -7.71 1.42 -1.77
N THR A 524 -8.04 0.84 -0.62
CA THR A 524 -8.24 -0.59 -0.50
C THR A 524 -9.67 -0.99 -0.86
N THR A 525 -9.87 -2.20 -1.36
CA THR A 525 -11.17 -2.71 -1.81
C THR A 525 -11.84 -3.60 -0.76
N ALA A 526 -13.15 -3.81 -0.85
CA ALA A 526 -13.93 -4.69 0.02
C ALA A 526 -13.70 -6.17 -0.35
N SER A 527 -12.47 -6.64 -0.11
CA SER A 527 -11.93 -7.89 -0.64
C SER A 527 -11.34 -8.82 0.42
N GLN A 528 -11.90 -8.83 1.64
CA GLN A 528 -11.43 -9.76 2.66
C GLN A 528 -11.70 -11.21 2.21
N ASN A 529 -10.73 -12.09 2.46
CA ASN A 529 -10.69 -13.47 1.98
C ASN A 529 -10.81 -13.62 0.45
N ALA A 530 -10.38 -12.60 -0.32
CA ALA A 530 -10.28 -12.72 -1.77
C ALA A 530 -8.90 -13.20 -2.21
N PHE A 531 -8.85 -13.80 -3.39
CA PHE A 531 -7.60 -14.18 -4.04
C PHE A 531 -7.56 -13.69 -5.49
N ASN A 532 -6.35 -13.46 -5.99
CA ASN A 532 -6.04 -13.30 -7.41
C ASN A 532 -5.08 -14.43 -7.82
N LEU A 533 -5.24 -14.95 -9.02
CA LEU A 533 -4.45 -16.03 -9.57
C LEU A 533 -3.93 -15.66 -10.96
N LEU A 534 -2.64 -15.71 -11.14
CA LEU A 534 -1.96 -15.54 -12.43
C LEU A 534 -1.30 -16.85 -12.83
N TYR A 535 -1.16 -17.06 -14.12
CA TYR A 535 -0.29 -18.08 -14.68
C TYR A 535 0.57 -17.45 -15.77
N GLU A 536 1.88 -17.62 -15.69
CA GLU A 536 2.86 -16.99 -16.57
C GLU A 536 2.65 -15.46 -16.73
N GLY A 537 2.37 -14.81 -15.61
CA GLY A 537 2.12 -13.38 -15.56
C GLY A 537 0.75 -12.94 -16.14
N GLN A 538 -0.08 -13.87 -16.63
CA GLN A 538 -1.39 -13.60 -17.19
C GLN A 538 -2.51 -13.87 -16.18
N PRO A 539 -3.54 -13.01 -16.11
CA PRO A 539 -4.66 -13.22 -15.19
C PRO A 539 -5.48 -14.46 -15.54
N VAL A 540 -5.59 -15.41 -14.61
CA VAL A 540 -6.51 -16.55 -14.65
C VAL A 540 -7.81 -16.19 -13.96
N TYR A 541 -7.71 -15.89 -12.65
CA TYR A 541 -8.82 -15.40 -11.84
C TYR A 541 -8.36 -14.16 -11.07
N ARG A 542 -9.06 -13.06 -11.27
CA ARG A 542 -8.72 -11.82 -10.60
C ARG A 542 -9.95 -10.97 -10.35
N SER A 543 -9.83 -10.02 -9.46
CA SER A 543 -10.82 -8.97 -9.25
C SER A 543 -11.21 -8.27 -10.57
N THR A 544 -12.48 -7.90 -10.72
CA THR A 544 -13.06 -7.31 -11.91
C THR A 544 -13.40 -5.83 -11.72
N GLY A 545 -13.72 -5.16 -12.82
CA GLY A 545 -14.01 -3.73 -12.87
C GLY A 545 -12.76 -2.91 -13.14
N TYR A 546 -12.95 -1.60 -13.15
CA TYR A 546 -11.90 -0.64 -13.54
C TYR A 546 -11.96 0.59 -12.66
N TYR A 547 -10.84 0.93 -12.06
CA TYR A 547 -10.72 2.17 -11.31
C TYR A 547 -10.66 3.36 -12.28
N GLN A 548 -11.69 4.18 -12.30
CA GLN A 548 -11.80 5.38 -13.13
C GLN A 548 -11.84 6.66 -12.29
N ASN A 549 -12.63 6.66 -11.22
CA ASN A 549 -12.74 7.77 -10.30
C ASN A 549 -13.16 7.24 -8.92
N PHE A 550 -12.71 7.90 -7.87
CA PHE A 550 -12.94 7.48 -6.49
C PHE A 550 -14.42 7.42 -6.09
N SER A 551 -15.24 8.38 -6.57
CA SER A 551 -16.64 8.53 -6.19
C SER A 551 -17.64 8.23 -7.32
N ASP A 552 -17.20 7.63 -8.45
CA ASP A 552 -18.14 7.24 -9.50
C ASP A 552 -18.97 6.01 -9.13
N ALA A 553 -20.14 5.88 -9.75
CA ALA A 553 -21.07 4.81 -9.47
C ALA A 553 -20.52 3.41 -9.82
N HIS A 554 -19.65 3.28 -10.83
CA HIS A 554 -18.98 2.02 -11.14
C HIS A 554 -18.02 1.61 -10.04
N ASN A 555 -17.19 2.55 -9.56
CA ASN A 555 -16.30 2.31 -8.44
C ASN A 555 -17.07 1.83 -7.20
N LEU A 556 -18.13 2.56 -6.81
CA LEU A 556 -18.89 2.27 -5.61
C LEU A 556 -19.72 0.99 -5.67
N MET A 557 -20.22 0.58 -6.85
CA MET A 557 -21.19 -0.49 -6.96
C MET A 557 -20.66 -1.76 -7.63
N SER A 558 -19.56 -1.67 -8.37
CA SER A 558 -19.05 -2.78 -9.17
C SER A 558 -17.58 -3.09 -8.91
N TYR A 559 -16.70 -2.06 -8.86
CA TYR A 559 -15.26 -2.27 -8.76
C TYR A 559 -14.79 -2.54 -7.33
N ARG A 560 -15.17 -1.68 -6.39
CA ARG A 560 -14.71 -1.76 -4.98
C ARG A 560 -15.48 -2.78 -4.16
N HIS A 561 -16.73 -3.03 -4.51
CA HIS A 561 -17.63 -3.91 -3.78
C HIS A 561 -17.19 -5.38 -3.84
N SER A 562 -17.43 -6.13 -2.77
CA SER A 562 -17.09 -7.56 -2.67
C SER A 562 -17.55 -8.41 -3.86
N ARG A 563 -18.61 -7.98 -4.58
CA ARG A 563 -19.11 -8.65 -5.80
C ARG A 563 -18.10 -8.65 -6.96
N ALA A 564 -17.05 -7.85 -6.90
CA ALA A 564 -15.99 -7.79 -7.90
C ALA A 564 -14.82 -8.72 -7.61
N HIS A 565 -14.79 -9.35 -6.44
CA HIS A 565 -13.63 -10.07 -5.93
C HIS A 565 -13.94 -11.56 -5.74
N ASN A 566 -12.91 -12.41 -5.84
CA ASN A 566 -13.02 -13.85 -5.63
C ASN A 566 -13.22 -14.19 -4.14
N THR A 567 -14.34 -13.76 -3.59
CA THR A 567 -14.77 -13.92 -2.19
C THR A 567 -16.22 -14.41 -2.13
N LEU A 568 -17.03 -13.99 -1.19
CA LEU A 568 -18.45 -14.36 -1.16
C LEU A 568 -19.38 -13.17 -0.87
N LEU A 569 -20.68 -13.35 -1.10
CA LEU A 569 -21.75 -12.50 -0.60
C LEU A 569 -22.68 -13.32 0.28
N VAL A 570 -23.30 -12.66 1.28
CA VAL A 570 -24.31 -13.21 2.16
C VAL A 570 -25.63 -12.49 1.91
N ASN A 571 -26.62 -13.18 1.36
CA ASN A 571 -27.88 -12.57 0.90
C ASN A 571 -27.70 -11.42 -0.12
N GLY A 572 -26.64 -11.46 -0.94
CA GLY A 572 -26.25 -10.39 -1.85
C GLY A 572 -25.51 -9.22 -1.21
N ILE A 573 -25.29 -9.26 0.10
CA ILE A 573 -24.61 -8.23 0.86
C ILE A 573 -23.11 -8.54 0.91
N GLY A 574 -22.29 -7.52 0.64
CA GLY A 574 -20.84 -7.53 0.74
C GLY A 574 -20.29 -6.84 1.99
N GLN A 575 -19.00 -6.57 1.97
CA GLN A 575 -18.27 -5.90 3.04
C GLN A 575 -18.40 -4.39 2.92
N PRO A 576 -18.47 -3.63 4.02
CA PRO A 576 -18.49 -2.17 3.98
C PRO A 576 -17.12 -1.59 3.57
N TYR A 577 -17.10 -0.38 3.02
CA TYR A 577 -15.88 0.40 2.76
C TYR A 577 -15.46 1.09 4.05
N SER A 578 -14.85 0.35 4.91
CA SER A 578 -14.52 0.77 6.27
C SER A 578 -13.42 -0.12 6.84
N THR A 579 -12.67 0.41 7.78
CA THR A 579 -11.80 -0.40 8.64
C THR A 579 -12.58 -1.30 9.59
N LYS A 580 -13.87 -1.09 9.72
CA LYS A 580 -14.81 -1.87 10.52
C LYS A 580 -15.03 -3.29 9.98
N GLY A 581 -15.10 -3.42 8.63
CA GLY A 581 -15.18 -4.70 7.95
C GLY A 581 -13.78 -5.26 7.70
N TYR A 582 -13.17 -5.85 8.70
CA TYR A 582 -11.81 -6.38 8.62
C TYR A 582 -11.77 -7.91 8.56
N GLY A 583 -10.65 -8.41 8.07
CA GLY A 583 -10.27 -9.80 8.19
C GLY A 583 -8.86 -9.92 8.76
N SER A 584 -8.33 -11.12 8.82
CA SER A 584 -6.93 -11.38 9.14
C SER A 584 -6.47 -12.70 8.57
N VAL A 585 -5.21 -12.77 8.14
CA VAL A 585 -4.54 -14.04 7.90
C VAL A 585 -4.09 -14.55 9.26
N VAL A 586 -4.67 -15.66 9.71
CA VAL A 586 -4.46 -16.19 11.07
C VAL A 586 -3.49 -17.35 11.11
N ARG A 587 -3.21 -18.01 9.96
CA ARG A 587 -2.21 -19.08 9.83
C ARG A 587 -1.52 -18.99 8.49
N ALA A 588 -0.23 -19.32 8.46
CA ALA A 588 0.51 -19.56 7.24
C ALA A 588 1.58 -20.64 7.49
N LEU A 589 1.73 -21.55 6.53
CA LEU A 589 2.74 -22.63 6.54
C LEU A 589 3.29 -22.78 5.12
N GLY A 590 4.59 -22.87 4.96
CA GLY A 590 5.22 -22.99 3.64
C GLY A 590 6.27 -24.08 3.60
N GLY A 591 6.28 -24.81 2.50
CA GLY A 591 7.27 -25.83 2.17
C GLY A 591 7.55 -25.88 0.68
N SER A 592 8.37 -26.83 0.25
CA SER A 592 8.74 -26.99 -1.15
C SER A 592 7.58 -27.49 -2.03
N HIS A 593 6.63 -28.23 -1.44
CA HIS A 593 5.52 -28.86 -2.16
C HIS A 593 4.17 -28.23 -1.87
N ILE A 594 3.97 -27.67 -0.67
CA ILE A 594 2.71 -27.02 -0.27
C ILE A 594 2.99 -25.65 0.35
N SER A 595 2.27 -24.63 -0.14
CA SER A 595 2.09 -23.36 0.53
C SER A 595 0.66 -23.25 1.02
N TYR A 596 0.45 -22.83 2.26
CA TYR A 596 -0.86 -22.76 2.90
C TYR A 596 -1.05 -21.45 3.67
N CYS A 597 -2.25 -20.88 3.57
CA CYS A 597 -2.71 -19.85 4.49
C CYS A 597 -4.18 -20.01 4.85
N LEU A 598 -4.56 -19.41 5.97
CA LEU A 598 -5.92 -19.32 6.47
C LEU A 598 -6.29 -17.86 6.72
N GLY A 599 -7.29 -17.36 6.00
CA GLY A 599 -7.93 -16.08 6.26
C GLY A 599 -9.21 -16.24 7.07
N ASP A 600 -9.39 -15.36 8.05
CA ASP A 600 -10.63 -15.23 8.81
C ASP A 600 -11.26 -13.86 8.51
N ALA A 601 -12.42 -13.87 7.87
CA ALA A 601 -13.21 -12.69 7.50
C ALA A 601 -14.59 -12.68 8.21
N SER A 602 -14.70 -13.37 9.34
CA SER A 602 -15.96 -13.46 10.11
C SER A 602 -16.47 -12.08 10.55
N HIS A 603 -15.59 -11.09 10.71
CA HIS A 603 -15.95 -9.72 11.08
C HIS A 603 -16.10 -8.77 9.88
N ALA A 604 -15.95 -9.27 8.65
CA ALA A 604 -15.89 -8.40 7.48
C ALA A 604 -17.28 -7.94 6.98
N TYR A 605 -18.33 -8.68 7.25
CA TYR A 605 -19.68 -8.44 6.71
C TYR A 605 -20.58 -7.72 7.74
N CYS A 606 -20.24 -6.49 8.07
CA CYS A 606 -20.87 -5.74 9.14
C CYS A 606 -21.26 -4.30 8.73
N GLY A 607 -22.54 -4.03 8.65
CA GLY A 607 -23.07 -2.68 8.47
C GLY A 607 -22.78 -2.03 7.13
N VAL A 608 -22.68 -0.71 7.15
CA VAL A 608 -22.48 0.16 5.98
C VAL A 608 -21.16 0.93 6.11
N SER A 609 -20.73 1.54 5.01
CA SER A 609 -19.57 2.44 4.97
C SER A 609 -19.95 3.76 5.61
N ASP A 610 -19.51 3.98 6.83
CA ASP A 610 -19.85 5.12 7.68
C ASP A 610 -18.70 6.12 7.87
N ASP A 611 -17.56 5.91 7.22
CA ASP A 611 -16.49 6.90 7.12
C ASP A 611 -16.98 8.13 6.32
N PRO A 612 -16.76 9.38 6.78
CA PRO A 612 -17.24 10.58 6.12
C PRO A 612 -16.87 10.67 4.63
N MET A 613 -15.69 10.19 4.26
CA MET A 613 -15.24 10.14 2.87
C MET A 613 -16.16 9.26 2.00
N TRP A 614 -16.55 8.09 2.50
CA TRP A 614 -17.44 7.19 1.77
C TRP A 614 -18.88 7.65 1.79
N VAL A 615 -19.35 8.19 2.93
CA VAL A 615 -20.69 8.79 3.02
C VAL A 615 -20.83 9.87 1.95
N SER A 616 -19.86 10.78 1.86
CA SER A 616 -19.84 11.84 0.83
C SER A 616 -19.82 11.28 -0.60
N ALA A 617 -19.00 10.25 -0.86
CA ALA A 617 -18.93 9.64 -2.20
C ALA A 617 -20.26 8.99 -2.61
N PHE A 618 -20.93 8.28 -1.69
CA PHE A 618 -22.25 7.69 -1.95
C PHE A 618 -23.33 8.76 -2.17
N GLU A 619 -23.32 9.84 -1.39
CA GLU A 619 -24.23 10.96 -1.55
C GLU A 619 -24.06 11.66 -2.90
N GLN A 620 -22.82 11.94 -3.31
CA GLN A 620 -22.50 12.54 -4.61
C GLN A 620 -22.94 11.65 -5.77
N ALA A 621 -22.78 10.35 -5.65
CA ALA A 621 -23.25 9.39 -6.66
C ALA A 621 -24.78 9.17 -6.64
N GLY A 622 -25.51 9.67 -5.63
CA GLY A 622 -26.93 9.44 -5.44
C GLY A 622 -27.28 8.00 -5.13
N ILE A 623 -26.37 7.25 -4.48
CA ILE A 623 -26.52 5.83 -4.19
C ILE A 623 -26.78 5.65 -2.70
N SER A 624 -27.84 4.93 -2.35
CA SER A 624 -28.13 4.56 -0.96
C SER A 624 -27.46 3.22 -0.61
N GLN A 625 -26.88 3.14 0.56
CA GLN A 625 -26.29 1.90 1.09
C GLN A 625 -27.39 1.03 1.72
N THR A 626 -28.04 0.21 0.90
CA THR A 626 -29.16 -0.67 1.30
C THR A 626 -28.83 -2.12 0.93
N PRO A 627 -29.55 -3.13 1.50
CA PRO A 627 -29.38 -4.53 1.14
C PRO A 627 -29.57 -4.80 -0.37
N GLU A 628 -30.48 -4.09 -1.04
CA GLU A 628 -30.71 -4.22 -2.49
C GLU A 628 -29.48 -3.76 -3.31
N ASN A 629 -28.68 -2.86 -2.76
CA ASN A 629 -27.42 -2.41 -3.32
C ASN A 629 -26.21 -3.21 -2.83
N GLY A 630 -26.43 -4.11 -1.87
CA GLY A 630 -25.40 -5.01 -1.34
C GLY A 630 -24.71 -4.52 -0.06
N PHE A 631 -25.35 -3.62 0.69
CA PHE A 631 -24.80 -3.06 1.93
C PHE A 631 -25.75 -3.30 3.10
N GLY A 632 -25.19 -3.59 4.27
CA GLY A 632 -25.96 -3.81 5.49
C GLY A 632 -25.32 -4.84 6.40
N ASP A 633 -25.99 -5.10 7.52
CA ASP A 633 -25.60 -6.18 8.42
C ASP A 633 -25.99 -7.55 7.83
N THR A 634 -25.21 -8.57 8.19
CA THR A 634 -25.48 -9.96 7.83
C THR A 634 -25.52 -10.83 9.08
N PRO A 635 -26.22 -11.97 9.06
CA PRO A 635 -26.19 -12.93 10.16
C PRO A 635 -24.94 -13.82 10.16
N LEU A 636 -23.87 -13.44 9.47
CA LEU A 636 -22.62 -14.21 9.38
C LEU A 636 -21.96 -14.36 10.75
N ASN A 637 -21.64 -15.59 11.13
CA ASN A 637 -20.89 -15.93 12.33
C ASN A 637 -19.45 -16.37 12.02
N CYS A 638 -19.26 -17.08 10.90
CA CYS A 638 -17.97 -17.63 10.52
C CYS A 638 -17.77 -17.54 9.00
N TYR A 639 -16.64 -16.99 8.59
CA TYR A 639 -16.11 -17.11 7.24
C TYR A 639 -14.59 -17.32 7.31
N ARG A 640 -14.20 -18.57 7.23
CA ARG A 640 -12.78 -18.97 7.20
C ARG A 640 -12.46 -19.58 5.85
N ARG A 641 -11.40 -19.10 5.20
CA ARG A 641 -10.94 -19.58 3.91
C ARG A 641 -9.53 -20.13 4.01
N HIS A 642 -9.41 -21.41 3.76
CA HIS A 642 -8.13 -22.11 3.63
C HIS A 642 -7.73 -22.10 2.16
N VAL A 643 -6.49 -21.66 1.90
CA VAL A 643 -5.92 -21.61 0.56
C VAL A 643 -4.63 -22.42 0.57
N LEU A 644 -4.53 -23.41 -0.32
CA LEU A 644 -3.33 -24.21 -0.50
C LEU A 644 -2.89 -24.17 -1.95
N MET A 645 -1.64 -23.86 -2.18
CA MET A 645 -1.00 -24.11 -3.46
C MET A 645 -0.22 -25.43 -3.36
N LEU A 646 -0.64 -26.41 -4.17
CA LEU A 646 0.11 -27.67 -4.34
C LEU A 646 0.98 -27.46 -5.56
N HIS A 647 2.26 -27.25 -5.30
CA HIS A 647 3.20 -26.89 -6.35
C HIS A 647 3.39 -28.03 -7.38
N PRO A 648 3.51 -27.71 -8.70
CA PRO A 648 3.62 -26.32 -9.23
C PRO A 648 2.30 -25.68 -9.70
N ASP A 649 1.19 -26.40 -9.88
CA ASP A 649 0.11 -26.00 -10.79
C ASP A 649 -1.32 -26.22 -10.27
N ILE A 650 -1.48 -26.53 -8.97
CA ILE A 650 -2.78 -26.80 -8.36
C ILE A 650 -3.05 -25.83 -7.22
N LEU A 651 -4.25 -25.23 -7.22
CA LEU A 651 -4.75 -24.42 -6.13
C LEU A 651 -5.99 -25.07 -5.52
N LEU A 652 -6.02 -25.18 -4.18
CA LEU A 652 -7.18 -25.56 -3.40
C LEU A 652 -7.71 -24.35 -2.62
N VAL A 653 -9.03 -24.16 -2.64
CA VAL A 653 -9.73 -23.21 -1.78
C VAL A 653 -10.82 -23.97 -1.02
N TYR A 654 -10.71 -23.99 0.30
CA TYR A 654 -11.68 -24.66 1.18
C TYR A 654 -12.27 -23.65 2.14
N ASP A 655 -13.61 -23.48 2.09
CA ASP A 655 -14.34 -22.48 2.87
C ASP A 655 -15.19 -23.12 3.97
N GLU A 656 -15.13 -22.54 5.17
CA GLU A 656 -16.00 -22.80 6.30
C GLU A 656 -16.92 -21.59 6.51
N LEU A 657 -18.24 -21.81 6.38
CA LEU A 657 -19.26 -20.75 6.44
C LEU A 657 -20.32 -21.13 7.48
N GLU A 658 -20.64 -20.19 8.38
CA GLU A 658 -21.71 -20.32 9.35
C GLU A 658 -22.45 -18.99 9.53
N ALA A 659 -23.77 -19.04 9.68
CA ALA A 659 -24.64 -17.93 9.98
C ALA A 659 -25.62 -18.30 11.11
N SER A 660 -26.14 -17.30 11.84
CA SER A 660 -27.09 -17.49 12.93
C SER A 660 -28.49 -17.90 12.47
N GLU A 661 -28.77 -17.77 11.17
CA GLU A 661 -30.02 -18.15 10.52
C GLU A 661 -29.75 -18.58 9.06
N PRO A 662 -30.69 -19.30 8.41
CA PRO A 662 -30.55 -19.69 7.00
C PRO A 662 -30.40 -18.47 6.07
N VAL A 663 -29.38 -18.51 5.23
CA VAL A 663 -29.04 -17.43 4.27
C VAL A 663 -28.86 -18.00 2.87
N ARG A 664 -28.71 -17.09 1.92
CA ARG A 664 -28.20 -17.38 0.58
C ARG A 664 -26.70 -17.11 0.58
N TRP A 665 -25.90 -18.16 0.35
CA TRP A 665 -24.46 -18.07 0.14
C TRP A 665 -24.17 -17.91 -1.35
N GLU A 666 -23.36 -16.92 -1.71
CA GLU A 666 -22.98 -16.65 -3.09
C GLU A 666 -21.46 -16.66 -3.19
N TRP A 667 -20.90 -17.80 -3.59
CA TRP A 667 -19.47 -17.98 -3.79
C TRP A 667 -19.08 -17.45 -5.16
N LEU A 668 -18.08 -16.55 -5.24
CA LEU A 668 -17.76 -15.77 -6.43
C LEU A 668 -16.44 -16.19 -7.04
N LEU A 669 -16.41 -16.27 -8.39
CA LEU A 669 -15.19 -16.46 -9.17
C LEU A 669 -15.25 -15.57 -10.42
N HIS A 670 -14.15 -14.90 -10.71
CA HIS A 670 -14.07 -13.90 -11.77
C HIS A 670 -12.94 -14.20 -12.74
N SER A 671 -13.18 -13.99 -14.02
CA SER A 671 -12.21 -14.24 -15.09
C SER A 671 -12.28 -13.14 -16.16
N PRO A 672 -11.16 -12.79 -16.83
CA PRO A 672 -11.21 -11.96 -18.02
C PRO A 672 -12.03 -12.56 -19.15
N VAL A 673 -12.15 -13.89 -19.18
CA VAL A 673 -12.79 -14.65 -20.25
C VAL A 673 -13.97 -15.48 -19.73
N ARG A 674 -14.87 -15.86 -20.64
CA ARG A 674 -16.06 -16.63 -20.32
C ARG A 674 -15.73 -18.02 -19.80
N PHE A 675 -16.47 -18.46 -18.76
CA PHE A 675 -16.42 -19.85 -18.28
C PHE A 675 -17.19 -20.78 -19.23
N SER A 676 -16.59 -21.90 -19.60
CA SER A 676 -17.30 -23.06 -20.12
C SER A 676 -17.73 -23.89 -18.91
N ILE A 677 -19.02 -24.13 -18.76
CA ILE A 677 -19.60 -24.80 -17.60
C ILE A 677 -20.08 -26.19 -18.01
N ASP A 678 -19.58 -27.23 -17.34
CA ASP A 678 -20.10 -28.58 -17.38
C ASP A 678 -20.77 -28.87 -16.02
N GLU A 679 -22.08 -28.77 -15.97
CA GLU A 679 -22.86 -28.94 -14.74
C GLU A 679 -22.82 -30.38 -14.22
N GLU A 680 -22.73 -31.38 -15.12
CA GLU A 680 -22.70 -32.79 -14.75
C GLU A 680 -21.41 -33.15 -14.01
N GLN A 681 -20.29 -32.59 -14.44
CA GLN A 681 -18.98 -32.78 -13.83
C GLN A 681 -18.63 -31.70 -12.81
N GLN A 682 -19.50 -30.71 -12.59
CA GLN A 682 -19.24 -29.53 -11.74
C GLN A 682 -17.93 -28.83 -12.12
N MET A 683 -17.69 -28.73 -13.42
CA MET A 683 -16.41 -28.31 -13.99
C MET A 683 -16.57 -27.00 -14.74
N LEU A 684 -15.65 -26.08 -14.44
CA LEU A 684 -15.53 -24.77 -15.05
C LEU A 684 -14.19 -24.73 -15.80
N THR A 685 -14.22 -24.32 -17.06
CA THR A 685 -13.00 -24.17 -17.87
C THR A 685 -12.88 -22.75 -18.38
N THR A 686 -11.69 -22.17 -18.22
CA THR A 686 -11.30 -20.90 -18.86
C THR A 686 -10.00 -21.10 -19.61
N ALA A 687 -9.75 -20.22 -20.61
CA ALA A 687 -8.48 -20.20 -21.34
C ALA A 687 -7.90 -18.80 -21.32
N GLY A 688 -6.59 -18.66 -21.46
CA GLY A 688 -5.96 -17.36 -21.63
C GLY A 688 -6.58 -16.59 -22.81
N ALA A 689 -6.65 -15.27 -22.68
CA ALA A 689 -7.22 -14.43 -23.75
C ALA A 689 -6.45 -14.57 -25.08
N ASP A 690 -5.18 -14.89 -25.02
CA ASP A 690 -4.29 -15.19 -26.15
C ASP A 690 -4.23 -16.70 -26.50
N GLY A 691 -4.92 -17.55 -25.72
CA GLY A 691 -4.91 -18.99 -25.87
C GLY A 691 -3.67 -19.70 -25.33
N SER A 692 -2.86 -19.05 -24.51
CA SER A 692 -1.59 -19.62 -23.96
C SER A 692 -1.83 -20.71 -22.93
N TYR A 693 -2.83 -20.57 -22.07
CA TYR A 693 -3.13 -21.51 -20.99
C TYR A 693 -4.59 -21.95 -20.96
N VAL A 694 -4.84 -23.02 -20.23
CA VAL A 694 -6.17 -23.50 -19.83
C VAL A 694 -6.20 -23.67 -18.32
N ALA A 695 -7.24 -23.17 -17.68
CA ALA A 695 -7.54 -23.39 -16.27
C ALA A 695 -8.83 -24.19 -16.13
N VAL A 696 -8.78 -25.23 -15.33
CA VAL A 696 -9.91 -26.12 -15.02
C VAL A 696 -10.19 -26.05 -13.52
N THR A 697 -11.36 -25.58 -13.16
CA THR A 697 -11.84 -25.53 -11.78
C THR A 697 -12.98 -26.51 -11.57
N GLN A 698 -12.89 -27.38 -10.58
CA GLN A 698 -14.02 -28.17 -10.10
C GLN A 698 -14.42 -27.66 -8.73
N LEU A 699 -15.74 -27.41 -8.58
CA LEU A 699 -16.32 -26.84 -7.37
C LEU A 699 -17.26 -27.87 -6.74
N PHE A 700 -17.07 -28.10 -5.44
CA PHE A 700 -17.87 -29.00 -4.62
C PHE A 700 -18.43 -28.25 -3.42
N CYS A 701 -19.62 -28.64 -2.97
CA CYS A 701 -20.24 -28.12 -1.77
C CYS A 701 -20.97 -29.24 -1.05
N GLY A 702 -21.07 -29.18 0.29
CA GLY A 702 -21.88 -30.10 1.08
C GLY A 702 -23.38 -29.91 0.86
N GLU A 703 -23.81 -28.74 0.44
CA GLU A 703 -25.17 -28.36 0.11
C GLU A 703 -25.37 -28.29 -1.43
N PRO A 704 -26.57 -28.54 -1.91
CA PRO A 704 -26.90 -28.31 -3.33
C PRO A 704 -26.69 -26.86 -3.72
N PHE A 705 -26.06 -26.62 -4.87
CA PHE A 705 -25.84 -25.29 -5.39
C PHE A 705 -26.17 -25.19 -6.88
N SER A 706 -26.41 -23.97 -7.33
CA SER A 706 -26.59 -23.64 -8.75
C SER A 706 -25.49 -22.73 -9.23
N LEU A 707 -25.14 -22.81 -10.52
CA LEU A 707 -24.15 -21.96 -11.17
C LEU A 707 -24.83 -20.95 -12.08
N SER A 708 -24.37 -19.72 -12.06
CA SER A 708 -24.74 -18.68 -13.00
C SER A 708 -23.52 -17.84 -13.38
N GLN A 709 -23.53 -17.28 -14.59
CA GLN A 709 -22.47 -16.35 -15.00
C GLN A 709 -23.04 -15.18 -15.81
N THR A 710 -22.38 -14.05 -15.71
CA THR A 710 -22.69 -12.84 -16.47
C THR A 710 -21.41 -12.06 -16.78
N ASP A 711 -21.43 -11.28 -17.85
CA ASP A 711 -20.40 -10.29 -18.17
C ASP A 711 -20.84 -8.86 -17.83
N ARG A 712 -21.98 -8.72 -17.12
CA ARG A 712 -22.55 -7.43 -16.79
C ARG A 712 -22.12 -6.99 -15.39
N PHE A 713 -21.54 -5.82 -15.32
CA PHE A 713 -21.33 -5.12 -14.06
C PHE A 713 -22.65 -4.64 -13.44
N ARG A 714 -22.75 -4.54 -12.13
CA ARG A 714 -23.91 -3.95 -11.45
C ARG A 714 -24.16 -2.52 -11.93
N VAL A 715 -23.09 -1.73 -12.03
CA VAL A 715 -23.02 -0.45 -12.71
C VAL A 715 -21.83 -0.55 -13.69
N PRO A 716 -22.01 -0.41 -14.97
CA PRO A 716 -20.92 -0.49 -15.94
C PRO A 716 -19.98 0.72 -15.78
N PRO A 717 -18.71 0.61 -16.22
CA PRO A 717 -17.85 1.78 -16.35
C PRO A 717 -18.46 2.77 -17.37
N ALA A 718 -18.07 4.05 -17.25
CA ALA A 718 -18.63 5.11 -18.09
C ALA A 718 -18.51 4.80 -19.60
N GLN A 719 -17.44 4.09 -19.97
CA GLN A 719 -17.24 3.61 -21.34
C GLN A 719 -16.66 2.19 -21.33
N ILE A 720 -17.25 1.30 -22.13
CA ILE A 720 -16.66 0.01 -22.48
C ILE A 720 -15.80 0.22 -23.73
N THR A 721 -14.53 -0.04 -23.61
CA THR A 721 -13.52 0.14 -24.68
C THR A 721 -12.68 -1.13 -24.80
N PRO A 722 -11.81 -1.26 -25.81
CA PRO A 722 -10.84 -2.36 -25.83
C PRO A 722 -9.91 -2.41 -24.61
N ALA A 723 -9.68 -1.27 -23.93
CA ALA A 723 -8.91 -1.20 -22.70
C ALA A 723 -9.73 -1.52 -21.44
N THR A 724 -11.06 -1.45 -21.54
CA THR A 724 -12.00 -1.74 -20.44
C THR A 724 -13.11 -2.69 -20.93
N PRO A 725 -12.76 -3.92 -21.37
CA PRO A 725 -13.75 -4.88 -21.87
C PRO A 725 -14.65 -5.38 -20.74
N ASN A 726 -15.78 -5.97 -21.10
CA ASN A 726 -16.58 -6.74 -20.15
C ASN A 726 -15.75 -7.90 -19.59
N GLN A 727 -15.98 -8.22 -18.32
CA GLN A 727 -15.32 -9.31 -17.60
C GLN A 727 -16.39 -10.26 -17.06
N TRP A 728 -16.02 -11.51 -16.78
CA TRP A 728 -16.97 -12.55 -16.44
C TRP A 728 -17.02 -12.77 -14.93
N HIS A 729 -18.24 -12.80 -14.42
CA HIS A 729 -18.61 -13.02 -13.04
C HIS A 729 -19.38 -14.33 -12.93
N LEU A 730 -18.82 -15.33 -12.29
CA LEU A 730 -19.49 -16.58 -11.97
C LEU A 730 -19.92 -16.55 -10.52
N THR A 731 -21.12 -17.05 -10.25
CA THR A 731 -21.68 -17.20 -8.91
C THR A 731 -22.14 -18.64 -8.72
N ALA A 732 -21.66 -19.27 -7.64
CA ALA A 732 -22.22 -20.51 -7.15
C ALA A 732 -23.11 -20.20 -5.92
N THR A 733 -24.39 -20.53 -6.04
CA THR A 733 -25.41 -20.13 -5.05
C THR A 733 -25.94 -21.33 -4.27
N VAL A 734 -25.87 -21.30 -2.96
CA VAL A 734 -26.54 -22.19 -2.01
C VAL A 734 -27.67 -21.43 -1.36
N GLU A 735 -28.89 -21.94 -1.44
CA GLU A 735 -30.09 -21.29 -0.93
C GLU A 735 -30.52 -21.87 0.44
N GLY A 736 -30.83 -20.99 1.38
CA GLY A 736 -31.54 -21.33 2.61
C GLY A 736 -30.81 -22.24 3.57
N SER A 737 -29.46 -22.14 3.64
CA SER A 737 -28.63 -22.87 4.58
C SER A 737 -27.97 -21.95 5.61
N SER A 738 -27.94 -22.36 6.88
CA SER A 738 -27.20 -21.64 7.93
C SER A 738 -25.70 -21.99 7.98
N ALA A 739 -25.27 -23.01 7.23
CA ALA A 739 -23.86 -23.37 7.13
C ALA A 739 -23.57 -24.00 5.76
N ALA A 740 -22.39 -23.74 5.23
CA ALA A 740 -21.95 -24.36 3.98
C ALA A 740 -20.43 -24.55 3.99
N ARG A 741 -19.95 -25.53 3.24
CA ARG A 741 -18.54 -25.73 2.96
C ARG A 741 -18.31 -25.93 1.48
N PHE A 742 -17.44 -25.11 0.92
CA PHE A 742 -17.03 -25.22 -0.47
C PHE A 742 -15.61 -25.77 -0.55
N LEU A 743 -15.36 -26.57 -1.58
CA LEU A 743 -14.02 -26.95 -2.02
C LEU A 743 -13.90 -26.63 -3.52
N ALA A 744 -13.02 -25.74 -3.87
CA ALA A 744 -12.61 -25.50 -5.23
C ALA A 744 -11.20 -26.08 -5.48
N VAL A 745 -11.05 -26.83 -6.57
CA VAL A 745 -9.78 -27.38 -7.02
C VAL A 745 -9.48 -26.81 -8.40
N VAL A 746 -8.49 -25.93 -8.47
CA VAL A 746 -8.06 -25.26 -9.70
C VAL A 746 -6.79 -25.92 -10.21
N ARG A 747 -6.72 -26.19 -11.49
CA ARG A 747 -5.56 -26.72 -12.21
C ARG A 747 -5.28 -25.85 -13.40
N VAL A 748 -4.05 -25.46 -13.58
CA VAL A 748 -3.66 -24.57 -14.69
C VAL A 748 -2.52 -25.21 -15.45
N GLY A 749 -2.50 -25.06 -16.75
CA GLY A 749 -1.41 -25.54 -17.60
C GLY A 749 -1.48 -24.94 -18.99
N HIS A 750 -0.45 -25.14 -19.77
CA HIS A 750 -0.41 -24.70 -21.18
C HIS A 750 -1.55 -25.30 -22.00
N THR A 751 -2.02 -24.54 -22.99
CA THR A 751 -2.99 -25.05 -23.96
C THR A 751 -2.44 -26.27 -24.68
N GLY A 752 -3.20 -27.37 -24.58
CA GLY A 752 -2.81 -28.67 -25.15
C GLY A 752 -1.96 -29.54 -24.22
N ALA A 753 -1.63 -29.07 -23.01
CA ALA A 753 -1.07 -29.91 -21.98
C ALA A 753 -2.11 -30.89 -21.44
N ASP A 754 -1.65 -32.04 -20.93
CA ASP A 754 -2.51 -33.01 -20.25
C ASP A 754 -2.76 -32.54 -18.82
N ILE A 755 -3.81 -31.76 -18.61
CA ILE A 755 -4.22 -31.28 -17.29
C ILE A 755 -4.83 -32.47 -16.52
N PRO A 756 -4.29 -32.85 -15.35
CA PRO A 756 -4.78 -33.98 -14.59
C PRO A 756 -6.27 -33.85 -14.26
N LEU A 757 -7.03 -34.92 -14.54
CA LEU A 757 -8.46 -34.93 -14.18
C LEU A 757 -8.61 -35.18 -12.68
N LEU A 758 -9.47 -34.38 -12.05
CA LEU A 758 -9.88 -34.64 -10.68
C LEU A 758 -10.92 -35.79 -10.68
N ARG A 759 -10.70 -36.79 -9.85
CA ARG A 759 -11.59 -37.96 -9.67
C ARG A 759 -12.09 -37.97 -8.23
N SER A 760 -13.40 -38.03 -8.06
CA SER A 760 -13.99 -38.32 -6.75
C SER A 760 -14.06 -39.85 -6.57
N THR A 761 -13.40 -40.35 -5.53
CA THR A 761 -13.40 -41.81 -5.22
C THR A 761 -14.43 -42.17 -4.15
N GLY A 762 -15.31 -41.23 -3.76
CA GLY A 762 -16.32 -41.35 -2.71
C GLY A 762 -15.79 -40.97 -1.32
N ASN A 763 -16.67 -40.85 -0.36
CA ASN A 763 -16.32 -40.46 1.03
C ASN A 763 -15.48 -39.19 1.17
N HIS A 764 -15.77 -38.17 0.32
CA HIS A 764 -15.05 -36.88 0.34
C HIS A 764 -13.53 -37.00 0.00
N ILE A 765 -13.14 -37.99 -0.76
CA ILE A 765 -11.78 -38.18 -1.24
C ILE A 765 -11.72 -37.83 -2.74
N PHE A 766 -10.78 -36.99 -3.07
CA PHE A 766 -10.50 -36.53 -4.42
C PHE A 766 -9.05 -36.87 -4.79
N GLU A 767 -8.83 -37.31 -6.01
CA GLU A 767 -7.50 -37.59 -6.54
C GLU A 767 -7.24 -36.72 -7.77
N VAL A 768 -6.08 -36.06 -7.82
CA VAL A 768 -5.62 -35.24 -8.93
C VAL A 768 -4.11 -35.45 -9.13
N GLY A 769 -3.74 -36.06 -10.26
CA GLY A 769 -2.37 -36.55 -10.43
C GLY A 769 -1.99 -37.48 -9.28
N ASP A 770 -0.86 -37.24 -8.65
CA ASP A 770 -0.38 -38.00 -7.49
C ASP A 770 -0.88 -37.44 -6.15
N TRP A 771 -1.71 -36.38 -6.18
CA TRP A 771 -2.29 -35.79 -4.98
C TRP A 771 -3.59 -36.44 -4.57
N LYS A 772 -3.73 -36.67 -3.26
CA LYS A 772 -4.97 -37.13 -2.61
C LYS A 772 -5.45 -36.07 -1.62
N ILE A 773 -6.70 -35.64 -1.80
CA ILE A 773 -7.35 -34.62 -1.01
C ILE A 773 -8.55 -35.24 -0.32
N ARG A 774 -8.60 -35.19 1.00
CA ARG A 774 -9.76 -35.56 1.79
C ARG A 774 -10.34 -34.30 2.44
N ALA A 775 -11.54 -33.92 2.07
CA ALA A 775 -12.20 -32.72 2.58
C ALA A 775 -13.58 -33.06 3.15
N VAL A 776 -13.89 -32.62 4.36
CA VAL A 776 -15.22 -32.77 4.98
C VAL A 776 -16.09 -31.62 4.50
N LEU A 777 -17.05 -31.90 3.62
CA LEU A 777 -17.97 -30.90 3.07
C LEU A 777 -19.29 -30.80 3.86
N ASP A 778 -19.66 -31.83 4.63
CA ASP A 778 -20.81 -31.81 5.52
C ASP A 778 -20.57 -30.83 6.69
N ALA A 779 -21.29 -29.70 6.67
CA ALA A 779 -21.13 -28.66 7.69
C ALA A 779 -21.63 -29.06 9.08
N SER A 780 -22.36 -30.17 9.21
CA SER A 780 -22.75 -30.74 10.51
C SER A 780 -21.60 -31.43 11.25
N GLN A 781 -20.50 -31.72 10.55
CA GLN A 781 -19.30 -32.33 11.11
C GLN A 781 -18.20 -31.28 11.35
N PRO A 782 -17.23 -31.53 12.23
CA PRO A 782 -16.04 -30.66 12.33
C PRO A 782 -15.31 -30.52 11.00
N ALA A 783 -14.80 -29.33 10.72
CA ALA A 783 -14.02 -29.08 9.50
C ALA A 783 -12.74 -29.93 9.51
N ALA A 784 -12.45 -30.56 8.39
CA ALA A 784 -11.20 -31.29 8.19
C ALA A 784 -10.79 -31.27 6.71
N LEU A 785 -9.52 -31.09 6.51
CA LEU A 785 -8.85 -31.15 5.20
C LEU A 785 -7.50 -31.87 5.37
N GLU A 786 -7.30 -32.90 4.59
CA GLU A 786 -6.03 -33.63 4.54
C GLU A 786 -5.56 -33.71 3.08
N VAL A 787 -4.28 -33.41 2.85
CA VAL A 787 -3.68 -33.49 1.54
C VAL A 787 -2.40 -34.30 1.65
N THR A 788 -2.25 -35.31 0.80
CA THR A 788 -1.08 -36.19 0.71
C THR A 788 -0.68 -36.39 -0.73
N HIS A 789 0.54 -36.86 -0.95
CA HIS A 789 1.07 -37.15 -2.28
C HIS A 789 1.62 -38.56 -2.34
N ASP A 790 1.37 -39.29 -3.44
CA ASP A 790 1.74 -40.71 -3.54
C ASP A 790 3.25 -40.93 -3.73
N ALA A 791 3.94 -40.00 -4.37
CA ALA A 791 5.36 -40.15 -4.70
C ALA A 791 6.32 -39.49 -3.69
N VAL A 792 5.86 -38.48 -2.92
CA VAL A 792 6.65 -37.77 -1.91
C VAL A 792 5.96 -37.80 -0.56
N PRO A 793 6.67 -37.78 0.57
CA PRO A 793 6.06 -38.01 1.88
C PRO A 793 5.40 -36.77 2.48
N VAL A 794 5.00 -35.79 1.65
CA VAL A 794 4.36 -34.56 2.09
C VAL A 794 2.96 -34.82 2.65
N VAL A 795 2.63 -34.14 3.74
CA VAL A 795 1.33 -34.26 4.42
C VAL A 795 0.91 -32.89 4.91
N PHE A 796 -0.25 -32.44 4.48
CA PHE A 796 -0.97 -31.33 5.12
C PHE A 796 -2.20 -31.86 5.83
N SER A 797 -2.50 -31.37 7.03
CA SER A 797 -3.69 -31.77 7.77
C SER A 797 -4.24 -30.64 8.62
N LEU A 798 -5.54 -30.40 8.46
CA LEU A 798 -6.39 -29.55 9.28
C LEU A 798 -7.47 -30.44 9.92
N GLY A 799 -7.86 -30.18 11.16
CA GLY A 799 -8.92 -30.86 11.86
C GLY A 799 -8.45 -31.56 13.16
N ALA A 800 -9.32 -32.36 13.76
CA ALA A 800 -9.05 -32.98 15.06
C ALA A 800 -8.17 -34.23 14.99
N ASP A 801 -8.15 -34.91 13.85
CA ASP A 801 -7.42 -36.17 13.68
C ASP A 801 -5.91 -35.92 13.59
N ASN A 802 -5.13 -36.81 14.18
CA ASN A 802 -3.69 -36.79 14.09
C ASN A 802 -3.24 -37.33 12.70
N PRO A 803 -2.51 -36.53 11.89
CA PRO A 803 -2.06 -36.98 10.59
C PRO A 803 -1.03 -38.11 10.69
N GLN A 804 -0.97 -38.95 9.66
CA GLN A 804 0.02 -40.01 9.53
C GLN A 804 1.26 -39.47 8.81
N ILE A 805 2.39 -39.43 9.48
CA ILE A 805 3.67 -39.02 8.90
C ILE A 805 4.62 -40.21 8.90
N GLY A 806 4.99 -40.67 7.71
CA GLY A 806 5.85 -41.87 7.58
C GLY A 806 5.25 -43.11 8.22
N GLY A 807 3.92 -43.24 8.24
CA GLY A 807 3.20 -44.34 8.85
C GLY A 807 3.07 -44.26 10.39
N THR A 808 3.50 -43.17 10.99
CA THR A 808 3.36 -42.90 12.43
C THR A 808 2.42 -41.73 12.69
N PRO A 809 1.44 -41.86 13.62
CA PRO A 809 0.60 -40.75 13.99
C PRO A 809 1.42 -39.61 14.59
N TYR A 810 1.33 -38.42 14.00
CA TYR A 810 1.87 -37.19 14.58
C TYR A 810 0.87 -36.66 15.62
N MET A 811 1.30 -36.58 16.87
CA MET A 811 0.47 -36.07 17.95
C MET A 811 0.43 -34.54 17.88
N ARG A 812 -0.69 -33.96 17.50
CA ARG A 812 -0.89 -32.48 17.48
C ARG A 812 -0.63 -31.89 18.86
N ARG A 813 0.02 -30.76 18.89
CA ARG A 813 0.19 -29.97 20.14
C ARG A 813 -1.11 -29.28 20.55
N TYR A 814 -1.93 -28.93 19.54
CA TYR A 814 -3.19 -28.21 19.72
C TYR A 814 -4.29 -28.88 18.92
N ALA A 815 -5.48 -29.05 19.52
CA ALA A 815 -6.58 -29.85 18.96
C ALA A 815 -7.12 -29.34 17.60
N SER A 816 -6.90 -28.09 17.23
CA SER A 816 -7.40 -27.49 15.99
C SER A 816 -6.31 -26.88 15.13
N SER A 817 -5.05 -27.27 15.32
CA SER A 817 -3.93 -26.74 14.54
C SER A 817 -3.97 -27.20 13.07
N SER A 818 -3.29 -26.43 12.22
CA SER A 818 -2.88 -26.89 10.88
C SER A 818 -1.47 -27.47 10.98
N VAL A 819 -1.26 -28.64 10.39
CA VAL A 819 0.03 -29.34 10.40
C VAL A 819 0.50 -29.53 8.96
N LEU A 820 1.73 -29.18 8.68
CA LEU A 820 2.41 -29.42 7.40
C LEU A 820 3.71 -30.19 7.66
N TYR A 821 3.84 -31.37 7.04
CA TYR A 821 5.10 -32.08 6.92
C TYR A 821 5.59 -31.93 5.49
N ASP A 822 6.65 -31.19 5.30
CA ASP A 822 7.20 -30.85 3.99
C ASP A 822 8.70 -30.61 4.06
N GLU A 823 9.34 -30.54 2.92
CA GLU A 823 10.74 -30.17 2.78
C GLU A 823 10.88 -28.63 2.87
N ILE A 824 11.70 -28.17 3.81
CA ILE A 824 12.00 -26.75 4.06
C ILE A 824 13.51 -26.63 4.12
N ASP A 825 14.09 -25.81 3.26
CA ASP A 825 15.55 -25.64 3.12
C ASP A 825 16.29 -26.97 2.97
N GLY A 826 15.71 -27.89 2.20
CA GLY A 826 16.27 -29.21 1.95
C GLY A 826 16.12 -30.22 3.11
N VAL A 827 15.34 -29.88 4.13
CA VAL A 827 15.10 -30.72 5.31
C VAL A 827 13.62 -31.03 5.48
N TRP A 828 13.27 -32.31 5.57
CA TRP A 828 11.92 -32.76 5.89
C TRP A 828 11.60 -32.50 7.35
N GLN A 829 10.61 -31.66 7.62
CA GLN A 829 10.24 -31.27 8.98
C GLN A 829 8.74 -30.95 9.12
N VAL A 830 8.27 -30.95 10.36
CA VAL A 830 6.89 -30.63 10.69
C VAL A 830 6.79 -29.19 11.13
N GLN A 831 5.87 -28.47 10.50
CA GLN A 831 5.36 -27.19 11.00
C GLN A 831 3.96 -27.42 11.58
N GLU A 832 3.63 -26.70 12.64
CA GLU A 832 2.29 -26.70 13.23
C GLU A 832 1.89 -25.26 13.58
N ALA A 833 0.74 -24.83 13.08
CA ALA A 833 0.21 -23.48 13.30
C ALA A 833 -1.17 -23.51 13.96
N VAL A 834 -1.39 -22.60 14.90
CA VAL A 834 -2.67 -22.23 15.48
C VAL A 834 -3.01 -20.80 15.07
N ASP A 835 -4.24 -20.38 15.30
CA ASP A 835 -4.65 -19.00 14.99
C ASP A 835 -3.80 -18.02 15.77
N LYS A 836 -3.13 -17.14 15.04
CA LYS A 836 -2.51 -15.97 15.64
C LYS A 836 -3.57 -14.93 15.95
N THR A 837 -3.40 -14.28 17.08
CA THR A 837 -4.21 -13.08 17.38
C THR A 837 -3.95 -12.04 16.28
N PRO A 838 -4.99 -11.49 15.66
CA PRO A 838 -4.81 -10.48 14.64
C PRO A 838 -3.96 -9.31 15.14
N VAL A 839 -3.04 -8.85 14.31
CA VAL A 839 -2.15 -7.72 14.60
C VAL A 839 -2.93 -6.39 14.61
N MET A 840 -4.20 -6.43 14.95
CA MET A 840 -5.09 -5.27 15.00
C MET A 840 -4.60 -4.18 15.92
N THR A 841 -3.84 -4.56 16.91
CA THR A 841 -3.40 -3.69 17.96
C THR A 841 -2.15 -2.89 17.63
N ARG A 842 -1.38 -3.29 16.62
CA ARG A 842 -0.18 -2.54 16.23
C ARG A 842 -0.50 -1.14 15.75
N ASN A 843 -1.58 -1.02 15.04
CA ASN A 843 -1.83 0.15 14.22
C ASN A 843 -3.01 0.98 14.71
N ARG A 844 -3.64 0.55 15.81
CA ARG A 844 -4.95 1.11 16.14
C ARG A 844 -5.00 1.66 17.53
#